data_7d2660052ef129a6d10f182e281c5470
#
_entry.id   7d2660052ef129a6d10f182e281c5470
#
_cell.length_a   1.000
_cell.length_b   1.000
_cell.length_c   1.000
_cell.angle_alpha   90.00
_cell.angle_beta   90.00
_cell.angle_gamma   90.00
#
_symmetry.space_group_name_H-M   'P 1'
#
loop_
_entity.id
_entity.type
_entity.pdbx_description
1 polymer ?
#
loop_
_entity_poly.entity_id
_entity_poly.type
_entity_poly.pdbx_seq_one_letter_code
_entity_poly.pdbx_strand_id
1 'polypeptide(L)'
;MIWRWFWREWRSPSLLIVWLALTLSVACVLALGSISDRMEKGLSLQSRDFLAGDRVLRASRPVDEQWLQQAQQLGLAQSRQVSFMTMTYAGDNAQLAQVNATDTQYPLYGELKTQPAGLRASPGTVLVAPRLLALLGIKVGDKLDVGDTTLTVAGELLQEPDAGFNPFETAPRVLMNLADVDKTGAIQPGGRITWRYMFAGTPSQLTRFSDVITPQLKPDQRWYGMADSQGAVGKSLQRSQQFLLLSALLTLLLSVAAVAVAMGHYCRSRYDLVAVLKTLGAGRQALRRLIIGQWVSVLMLSALCGSLLGMGFEALLIRVLAPVLPGELPAAGLWPWGWALGTLVLISLLVGIRPYRQLLATLPLRVLRQDVVANVWPLRYYLPAVAVVVIGLLVVLSGGGALLWSLLGGMLALSLLLGGIGWGSLLVLRRLTLKRLSLRLAINRLLRQPWVTLGQLAAFSLSFMLLSLLLLLRGDLLERWQQQLPPGSPNYFVLNINADQVPQVRDFLAQHQVKPQTFYPIIRARLTEINGLRATDLVHEGDPGGETVNRELNLTWLAQLPGHNPLVAGQWPPKAGEVSIEQGVAQRLGVKIGDTLTFTGDTQPFQATISSLRQVDWESLRPNFFFIFPPGSLDSQPQSWLTSFRYDGGDTLITQLNRQFPTLTVLDVGAILQQLGAVLQQVGLALEVMVVLVLFCGALLLLAQIQVGMRQRRQELIVYRTLGAGQRLLRATLWWEFAVLGLSAGVAAALGAEAALWLLQRKVFDFPWQPNLWLWGGLPVVAALLLSLYGSWLGLRLLRGKALFRRYHA
;
A
#
# COMPACT_ATOMS: atom_id res chain seq x y z
N MET A 1 38.02 8.16 -32.99
CA MET A 1 37.34 7.24 -33.93
C MET A 1 36.01 6.74 -33.35
N ILE A 2 35.94 6.21 -32.12
CA ILE A 2 34.74 5.70 -31.45
C ILE A 2 33.63 6.76 -31.38
N TRP A 3 33.92 8.01 -30.94
CA TRP A 3 32.99 9.12 -30.81
C TRP A 3 32.37 9.57 -32.14
N ARG A 4 33.17 9.68 -33.21
CA ARG A 4 32.66 10.00 -34.55
C ARG A 4 31.73 8.90 -35.08
N TRP A 5 32.06 7.64 -34.81
CA TRP A 5 31.24 6.50 -35.19
C TRP A 5 29.93 6.46 -34.40
N PHE A 6 30.03 6.74 -33.09
CA PHE A 6 28.86 6.84 -32.19
C PHE A 6 27.86 7.89 -32.71
N TRP A 7 28.30 9.13 -33.03
CA TRP A 7 27.42 10.17 -33.57
C TRP A 7 26.80 9.84 -34.92
N ARG A 8 27.54 9.17 -35.77
CA ARG A 8 27.04 8.71 -37.07
C ARG A 8 25.97 7.63 -36.92
N GLU A 9 26.11 6.76 -35.92
CA GLU A 9 25.15 5.69 -35.60
C GLU A 9 24.01 6.16 -34.75
N TRP A 10 24.15 7.27 -34.01
CA TRP A 10 23.11 7.86 -33.21
C TRP A 10 21.78 8.06 -33.96
N ARG A 11 21.86 8.36 -35.25
CA ARG A 11 20.69 8.47 -36.14
C ARG A 11 20.06 7.14 -36.49
N SER A 12 20.61 6.01 -36.06
CA SER A 12 20.02 4.70 -36.34
C SER A 12 18.86 4.46 -35.39
N PRO A 13 17.65 4.15 -35.90
CA PRO A 13 16.47 3.96 -35.03
C PRO A 13 16.62 2.80 -34.04
N SER A 14 17.52 1.83 -34.28
CA SER A 14 17.79 0.71 -33.38
C SER A 14 18.55 1.12 -32.11
N LEU A 15 19.54 2.00 -32.26
CA LEU A 15 20.31 2.52 -31.15
C LEU A 15 19.45 3.46 -30.28
N LEU A 16 18.65 4.29 -30.94
CA LEU A 16 17.75 5.24 -30.29
C LEU A 16 16.71 4.53 -29.42
N ILE A 17 16.16 3.39 -29.87
CA ILE A 17 15.22 2.58 -29.07
C ILE A 17 15.92 2.04 -27.81
N VAL A 18 17.15 1.52 -27.93
CA VAL A 18 17.93 1.03 -26.78
C VAL A 18 18.21 2.17 -25.81
N TRP A 19 18.67 3.31 -26.34
CA TRP A 19 18.94 4.48 -25.53
C TRP A 19 17.68 4.98 -24.79
N LEU A 20 16.54 5.09 -25.47
CA LEU A 20 15.27 5.49 -24.86
C LEU A 20 14.84 4.50 -23.78
N ALA A 21 14.93 3.19 -24.04
CA ALA A 21 14.57 2.16 -23.07
C ALA A 21 15.43 2.24 -21.80
N LEU A 22 16.74 2.39 -21.94
CA LEU A 22 17.68 2.52 -20.83
C LEU A 22 17.48 3.85 -20.07
N THR A 23 17.34 4.96 -20.81
CA THR A 23 17.10 6.30 -20.23
C THR A 23 15.82 6.32 -19.41
N LEU A 24 14.75 5.76 -19.96
CA LEU A 24 13.47 5.70 -19.29
C LEU A 24 13.51 4.77 -18.07
N SER A 25 14.22 3.64 -18.18
CA SER A 25 14.45 2.73 -17.06
C SER A 25 15.09 3.46 -15.86
N VAL A 26 16.17 4.22 -16.13
CA VAL A 26 16.83 5.01 -15.09
C VAL A 26 15.89 6.09 -14.52
N ALA A 27 15.21 6.83 -15.40
CA ALA A 27 14.31 7.90 -15.00
C ALA A 27 13.18 7.38 -14.09
N CYS A 28 12.58 6.24 -14.42
CA CYS A 28 11.50 5.65 -13.64
C CYS A 28 11.98 5.09 -12.31
N VAL A 29 13.09 4.34 -12.31
CA VAL A 29 13.65 3.78 -11.06
C VAL A 29 14.10 4.90 -10.13
N LEU A 30 14.72 5.96 -10.66
CA LEU A 30 15.13 7.12 -9.86
C LEU A 30 13.93 7.89 -9.31
N ALA A 31 12.96 8.25 -10.17
CA ALA A 31 11.79 9.03 -9.74
C ALA A 31 10.96 8.29 -8.70
N LEU A 32 10.67 7.00 -8.93
CA LEU A 32 9.91 6.17 -8.00
C LEU A 32 10.68 5.94 -6.70
N GLY A 33 11.97 5.64 -6.80
CA GLY A 33 12.83 5.43 -5.63
C GLY A 33 12.96 6.69 -4.78
N SER A 34 13.15 7.86 -5.42
CA SER A 34 13.23 9.15 -4.70
C SER A 34 11.94 9.52 -4.01
N ILE A 35 10.80 9.32 -4.68
CA ILE A 35 9.49 9.60 -4.07
C ILE A 35 9.20 8.63 -2.92
N SER A 36 9.49 7.33 -3.11
CA SER A 36 9.33 6.34 -2.05
C SER A 36 10.17 6.70 -0.82
N ASP A 37 11.44 7.07 -1.00
CA ASP A 37 12.35 7.49 0.08
C ASP A 37 11.85 8.77 0.79
N ARG A 38 11.37 9.79 0.02
CA ARG A 38 10.80 11.01 0.58
C ARG A 38 9.52 10.75 1.34
N MET A 39 8.62 9.90 0.80
CA MET A 39 7.39 9.54 1.47
C MET A 39 7.66 8.74 2.75
N GLU A 40 8.58 7.78 2.71
CA GLU A 40 8.97 7.00 3.89
C GLU A 40 9.52 7.92 4.99
N LYS A 41 10.41 8.87 4.63
CA LYS A 41 10.93 9.86 5.56
C LYS A 41 9.84 10.82 6.06
N GLY A 42 8.97 11.33 5.18
CA GLY A 42 7.87 12.20 5.55
C GLY A 42 6.89 11.50 6.51
N LEU A 43 6.53 10.27 6.22
CA LEU A 43 5.68 9.45 7.08
C LEU A 43 6.36 9.11 8.40
N SER A 44 7.68 8.84 8.40
CA SER A 44 8.41 8.60 9.65
C SER A 44 8.47 9.85 10.52
N LEU A 45 8.64 11.05 9.94
CA LEU A 45 8.60 12.31 10.67
C LEU A 45 7.22 12.57 11.28
N GLN A 46 6.15 12.45 10.49
CA GLN A 46 4.78 12.56 11.01
C GLN A 46 4.49 11.52 12.10
N SER A 47 4.99 10.29 11.93
CA SER A 47 4.77 9.25 12.94
C SER A 47 5.48 9.53 14.26
N ARG A 48 6.64 10.19 14.22
CA ARG A 48 7.35 10.66 15.42
C ARG A 48 6.54 11.69 16.19
N ASP A 49 5.93 12.62 15.47
CA ASP A 49 5.08 13.65 16.08
C ASP A 49 3.85 13.03 16.74
N PHE A 50 3.21 12.02 16.13
CA PHE A 50 2.06 11.32 16.70
C PHE A 50 2.37 10.44 17.92
N LEU A 51 3.61 9.98 18.06
CA LEU A 51 4.03 9.17 19.20
C LEU A 51 4.73 9.99 20.28
N ALA A 52 5.00 11.27 19.99
CA ALA A 52 5.92 12.12 20.75
C ALA A 52 7.32 11.49 20.94
N GLY A 53 7.67 10.53 20.07
CA GLY A 53 8.92 9.78 20.07
C GLY A 53 9.05 8.86 18.87
N ASP A 54 10.20 8.21 18.68
CA ASP A 54 10.41 7.19 17.63
C ASP A 54 9.77 5.86 17.97
N ARG A 55 9.83 5.48 19.24
CA ARG A 55 9.29 4.24 19.80
C ARG A 55 8.70 4.50 21.17
N VAL A 56 7.69 3.71 21.51
CA VAL A 56 6.99 3.80 22.81
C VAL A 56 6.97 2.42 23.46
N LEU A 57 7.34 2.38 24.72
CA LEU A 57 7.11 1.24 25.61
C LEU A 57 5.90 1.56 26.48
N ARG A 58 4.82 0.85 26.28
CA ARG A 58 3.59 0.95 27.09
C ARG A 58 3.58 -0.17 28.11
N ALA A 59 3.23 0.15 29.34
CA ALA A 59 3.13 -0.80 30.45
C ALA A 59 1.96 -0.42 31.37
N SER A 60 1.39 -1.38 32.07
CA SER A 60 0.38 -1.15 33.12
C SER A 60 1.01 -0.87 34.51
N ARG A 61 2.30 -1.10 34.66
CA ARG A 61 3.11 -0.84 35.86
C ARG A 61 4.41 -0.15 35.48
N PRO A 62 5.08 0.53 36.44
CA PRO A 62 6.40 1.07 36.19
C PRO A 62 7.36 -0.01 35.69
N VAL A 63 8.17 0.34 34.68
CA VAL A 63 9.20 -0.57 34.14
C VAL A 63 10.46 -0.51 35.00
N ASP A 64 11.33 -1.52 34.84
CA ASP A 64 12.59 -1.58 35.57
C ASP A 64 13.48 -0.38 35.21
N GLU A 65 13.98 0.32 36.21
CA GLU A 65 14.89 1.46 36.04
C GLU A 65 16.18 1.09 35.29
N GLN A 66 16.58 -0.17 35.35
CA GLN A 66 17.75 -0.66 34.60
C GLN A 66 17.58 -0.46 33.09
N TRP A 67 16.38 -0.64 32.55
CA TRP A 67 16.11 -0.40 31.13
C TRP A 67 16.25 1.07 30.74
N LEU A 68 15.82 1.97 31.63
CA LEU A 68 15.93 3.40 31.41
C LEU A 68 17.39 3.87 31.44
N GLN A 69 18.20 3.30 32.35
CA GLN A 69 19.64 3.56 32.41
C GLN A 69 20.35 3.00 31.17
N GLN A 70 19.98 1.81 30.68
CA GLN A 70 20.52 1.25 29.44
C GLN A 70 20.16 2.12 28.22
N ALA A 71 18.93 2.62 28.12
CA ALA A 71 18.53 3.54 27.07
C ALA A 71 19.40 4.82 27.09
N GLN A 72 19.67 5.35 28.29
CA GLN A 72 20.53 6.52 28.45
C GLN A 72 21.99 6.24 28.06
N GLN A 73 22.52 5.07 28.43
CA GLN A 73 23.88 4.62 28.04
C GLN A 73 24.01 4.45 26.52
N LEU A 74 22.94 4.05 25.85
CA LEU A 74 22.88 3.96 24.38
C LEU A 74 22.70 5.33 23.71
N GLY A 75 22.55 6.41 24.49
CA GLY A 75 22.36 7.78 23.99
C GLY A 75 20.97 8.06 23.45
N LEU A 76 19.94 7.31 23.90
CA LEU A 76 18.55 7.58 23.58
C LEU A 76 18.00 8.71 24.44
N ALA A 77 17.35 9.68 23.83
CA ALA A 77 16.50 10.62 24.56
C ALA A 77 15.23 9.87 25.04
N GLN A 78 14.78 10.16 26.24
CA GLN A 78 13.63 9.49 26.85
C GLN A 78 12.72 10.48 27.54
N SER A 79 11.42 10.20 27.52
CA SER A 79 10.39 10.93 28.28
C SER A 79 9.41 9.95 28.87
N ARG A 80 8.87 10.30 30.03
CA ARG A 80 7.94 9.48 30.81
C ARG A 80 6.57 10.16 30.88
N GLN A 81 5.54 9.37 30.68
CA GLN A 81 4.15 9.80 30.82
C GLN A 81 3.37 8.76 31.63
N VAL A 82 2.52 9.23 32.51
CA VAL A 82 1.55 8.40 33.22
C VAL A 82 0.16 8.93 32.92
N SER A 83 -0.72 8.04 32.47
CA SER A 83 -2.10 8.37 32.16
C SER A 83 -3.04 7.63 33.10
N PHE A 84 -3.97 8.34 33.73
CA PHE A 84 -5.01 7.81 34.59
C PHE A 84 -6.28 8.66 34.54
N MET A 85 -7.38 8.11 35.01
CA MET A 85 -8.64 8.84 35.11
C MET A 85 -8.91 9.18 36.58
N THR A 86 -9.27 10.43 36.84
CA THR A 86 -9.66 10.90 38.18
C THR A 86 -10.72 11.97 38.10
N MET A 87 -11.42 12.17 39.20
CA MET A 87 -12.34 13.30 39.33
C MET A 87 -11.56 14.59 39.51
N THR A 88 -12.00 15.62 38.84
CA THR A 88 -11.49 17.00 38.96
C THR A 88 -12.60 17.87 39.50
N TYR A 89 -12.26 18.78 40.42
CA TYR A 89 -13.24 19.64 41.11
C TYR A 89 -12.85 21.10 40.95
N ALA A 90 -13.88 21.95 40.85
CA ALA A 90 -13.74 23.39 40.93
C ALA A 90 -14.97 23.97 41.68
N GLY A 91 -14.83 24.26 42.93
CA GLY A 91 -15.95 24.57 43.81
C GLY A 91 -16.92 23.37 43.88
N ASP A 92 -18.19 23.61 43.58
CA ASP A 92 -19.25 22.58 43.63
C ASP A 92 -19.32 21.74 42.31
N ASN A 93 -18.58 22.09 41.29
CA ASN A 93 -18.58 21.38 40.01
C ASN A 93 -17.54 20.26 40.02
N ALA A 94 -17.97 19.06 39.63
CA ALA A 94 -17.11 17.88 39.51
C ALA A 94 -17.20 17.29 38.11
N GLN A 95 -16.03 16.89 37.52
CA GLN A 95 -15.97 16.26 36.22
C GLN A 95 -14.90 15.18 36.20
N LEU A 96 -15.21 14.01 35.64
CA LEU A 96 -14.21 12.98 35.35
C LEU A 96 -13.31 13.45 34.24
N ALA A 97 -11.99 13.47 34.46
CA ALA A 97 -10.99 13.89 33.53
C ALA A 97 -9.91 12.81 33.31
N GLN A 98 -9.38 12.78 32.14
CA GLN A 98 -8.17 12.00 31.82
C GLN A 98 -6.95 12.86 32.09
N VAL A 99 -6.18 12.46 33.07
CA VAL A 99 -4.96 13.15 33.47
C VAL A 99 -3.76 12.47 32.82
N ASN A 100 -2.98 13.26 32.07
CA ASN A 100 -1.70 12.87 31.55
C ASN A 100 -0.62 13.62 32.32
N ALA A 101 0.20 12.89 33.07
CA ALA A 101 1.31 13.48 33.80
C ALA A 101 2.61 13.19 33.08
N THR A 102 3.37 14.22 32.72
CA THR A 102 4.58 14.16 31.92
C THR A 102 5.78 14.75 32.62
N ASP A 103 6.96 14.29 32.25
CA ASP A 103 8.21 14.91 32.66
C ASP A 103 8.50 16.20 31.87
N THR A 104 9.60 16.86 32.20
CA THR A 104 9.99 18.13 31.58
C THR A 104 10.52 17.98 30.16
N GLN A 105 10.84 16.77 29.71
CA GLN A 105 11.35 16.50 28.36
C GLN A 105 10.23 16.25 27.34
N TYR A 106 9.02 16.03 27.81
CA TYR A 106 7.85 15.84 26.95
C TYR A 106 7.44 17.12 26.23
N PRO A 107 7.07 17.05 24.94
CA PRO A 107 7.24 15.92 24.03
C PRO A 107 8.66 15.87 23.46
N LEU A 108 9.17 14.65 23.11
CA LEU A 108 10.46 14.50 22.44
C LEU A 108 10.39 14.95 20.97
N TYR A 109 9.24 14.71 20.33
CA TYR A 109 8.90 15.17 18.98
C TYR A 109 7.47 15.72 18.94
N GLY A 110 7.21 16.58 17.94
CA GLY A 110 5.93 17.27 17.82
C GLY A 110 5.83 18.51 18.71
N GLU A 111 4.75 19.25 18.56
CA GLU A 111 4.48 20.45 19.33
C GLU A 111 3.25 20.31 20.20
N LEU A 112 3.37 20.74 21.45
CA LEU A 112 2.26 20.91 22.35
C LEU A 112 1.54 22.22 22.01
N LYS A 113 0.31 22.14 21.47
CA LYS A 113 -0.46 23.35 21.16
C LYS A 113 -1.21 23.83 22.37
N THR A 114 -0.82 24.98 22.87
CA THR A 114 -1.38 25.60 24.07
C THR A 114 -1.79 27.04 23.81
N GLN A 115 -2.66 27.57 24.63
CA GLN A 115 -3.01 28.99 24.68
C GLN A 115 -2.82 29.52 26.10
N PRO A 116 -1.84 30.43 26.34
CA PRO A 116 -0.81 30.98 25.46
C PRO A 116 0.11 29.91 24.86
N ALA A 117 0.70 30.20 23.67
CA ALA A 117 1.58 29.27 23.01
C ALA A 117 2.89 29.01 23.78
N GLY A 118 3.44 27.79 23.68
CA GLY A 118 4.72 27.41 24.26
C GLY A 118 4.71 27.05 25.74
N LEU A 119 3.54 26.92 26.37
CA LEU A 119 3.44 26.49 27.75
C LEU A 119 3.76 24.98 27.86
N ARG A 120 4.39 24.62 28.99
CA ARG A 120 4.61 23.23 29.44
C ARG A 120 4.08 23.05 30.84
N ALA A 121 3.69 21.83 31.18
CA ALA A 121 3.25 21.53 32.53
C ALA A 121 4.43 21.63 33.52
N SER A 122 4.43 22.67 34.35
CA SER A 122 5.39 22.86 35.43
C SER A 122 4.84 22.33 36.74
N PRO A 123 5.68 21.95 37.71
CA PRO A 123 5.19 21.54 39.04
C PRO A 123 4.27 22.60 39.65
N GLY A 124 3.11 22.14 40.19
CA GLY A 124 2.09 23.01 40.76
C GLY A 124 1.13 23.66 39.74
N THR A 125 1.29 23.38 38.44
CA THR A 125 0.45 23.94 37.36
C THR A 125 -0.13 22.85 36.46
N VAL A 126 -1.29 23.17 35.86
CA VAL A 126 -1.93 22.27 34.87
C VAL A 126 -2.30 23.02 33.58
N LEU A 127 -2.27 22.32 32.48
CA LEU A 127 -2.88 22.72 31.23
C LEU A 127 -4.16 21.94 31.02
N VAL A 128 -5.24 22.62 30.69
CA VAL A 128 -6.58 22.05 30.73
C VAL A 128 -7.25 22.19 29.36
N ALA A 129 -7.89 21.14 28.90
CA ALA A 129 -8.66 21.20 27.67
C ALA A 129 -9.80 22.24 27.77
N PRO A 130 -10.04 23.07 26.72
CA PRO A 130 -11.06 24.12 26.73
C PRO A 130 -12.44 23.61 27.16
N ARG A 131 -12.75 22.37 26.78
CA ARG A 131 -14.00 21.70 27.15
C ARG A 131 -14.13 21.50 28.67
N LEU A 132 -13.06 21.15 29.36
CA LEU A 132 -13.09 20.97 30.82
C LEU A 132 -13.26 22.31 31.54
N LEU A 133 -12.61 23.36 31.04
CA LEU A 133 -12.80 24.73 31.58
C LEU A 133 -14.27 25.16 31.48
N ALA A 134 -14.91 24.92 30.33
CA ALA A 134 -16.32 25.25 30.12
C ALA A 134 -17.27 24.42 31.01
N LEU A 135 -16.98 23.11 31.19
CA LEU A 135 -17.80 22.24 32.05
C LEU A 135 -17.72 22.59 33.55
N LEU A 136 -16.52 22.94 34.01
CA LEU A 136 -16.30 23.33 35.41
C LEU A 136 -16.58 24.81 35.67
N GLY A 137 -16.73 25.64 34.63
CA GLY A 137 -17.01 27.06 34.73
C GLY A 137 -15.80 27.89 35.20
N ILE A 138 -14.58 27.41 34.98
CA ILE A 138 -13.30 28.07 35.40
C ILE A 138 -12.56 28.68 34.21
N LYS A 139 -11.59 29.53 34.49
CA LYS A 139 -10.75 30.22 33.53
C LYS A 139 -9.27 29.95 33.82
N VAL A 140 -8.43 30.30 32.83
CA VAL A 140 -6.98 30.32 33.04
C VAL A 140 -6.63 31.24 34.21
N GLY A 141 -5.81 30.74 35.13
CA GLY A 141 -5.44 31.39 36.39
C GLY A 141 -6.21 30.87 37.62
N ASP A 142 -7.34 30.19 37.43
CA ASP A 142 -8.12 29.63 38.53
C ASP A 142 -7.48 28.34 39.08
N LYS A 143 -7.98 27.89 40.24
CA LYS A 143 -7.52 26.65 40.88
C LYS A 143 -8.40 25.49 40.41
N LEU A 144 -7.76 24.34 40.17
CA LEU A 144 -8.37 23.08 39.82
C LEU A 144 -7.87 21.99 40.77
N ASP A 145 -8.77 21.32 41.43
CA ASP A 145 -8.45 20.17 42.25
C ASP A 145 -8.41 18.92 41.39
N VAL A 146 -7.28 18.20 41.41
CA VAL A 146 -7.03 16.96 40.66
C VAL A 146 -6.74 15.88 41.70
N GLY A 147 -7.73 15.01 41.99
CA GLY A 147 -7.67 14.12 43.15
C GLY A 147 -7.53 14.94 44.43
N ASP A 148 -6.50 14.63 45.22
CA ASP A 148 -6.28 15.30 46.53
C ASP A 148 -5.39 16.55 46.44
N THR A 149 -5.03 17.02 45.24
CA THR A 149 -4.09 18.14 45.03
C THR A 149 -4.75 19.29 44.29
N THR A 150 -4.55 20.51 44.80
CA THR A 150 -4.96 21.75 44.14
C THR A 150 -3.84 22.31 43.26
N LEU A 151 -4.11 22.48 41.96
CA LEU A 151 -3.17 22.99 40.99
C LEU A 151 -3.72 24.26 40.31
N THR A 152 -2.83 25.10 39.78
CA THR A 152 -3.25 26.32 39.09
C THR A 152 -3.35 26.10 37.61
N VAL A 153 -4.41 26.52 36.95
CA VAL A 153 -4.60 26.43 35.51
C VAL A 153 -3.68 27.46 34.83
N ALA A 154 -2.57 26.98 34.23
CA ALA A 154 -1.60 27.83 33.54
C ALA A 154 -2.02 28.24 32.11
N GLY A 155 -2.85 27.45 31.48
CA GLY A 155 -3.29 27.71 30.10
C GLY A 155 -4.24 26.63 29.56
N GLU A 156 -4.69 26.86 28.36
CA GLU A 156 -5.53 25.92 27.64
C GLU A 156 -4.69 24.90 26.85
N LEU A 157 -5.06 23.63 26.94
CA LEU A 157 -4.48 22.54 26.18
C LEU A 157 -5.31 22.30 24.91
N LEU A 158 -4.83 22.78 23.77
CA LEU A 158 -5.54 22.65 22.50
C LEU A 158 -5.28 21.30 21.83
N GLN A 159 -4.01 20.84 21.83
CA GLN A 159 -3.64 19.58 21.20
C GLN A 159 -2.34 19.01 21.82
N GLU A 160 -2.38 17.72 22.18
CA GLU A 160 -1.19 16.93 22.51
C GLU A 160 -0.71 16.17 21.27
N PRO A 161 0.60 16.07 21.02
CA PRO A 161 1.09 15.34 19.84
C PRO A 161 0.71 13.85 19.88
N ASP A 162 0.81 13.21 21.04
CA ASP A 162 0.49 11.81 21.25
C ASP A 162 -0.95 11.55 21.70
N ALA A 163 -1.83 12.53 21.50
CA ALA A 163 -3.26 12.37 21.71
C ALA A 163 -3.74 11.19 20.87
N GLY A 164 -3.64 9.99 21.45
CA GLY A 164 -3.85 8.73 20.77
C GLY A 164 -5.15 8.69 20.00
N PHE A 165 -5.11 8.02 18.88
CA PHE A 165 -6.24 7.72 18.00
C PHE A 165 -7.21 6.74 18.69
N ASN A 166 -7.57 7.02 19.93
CA ASN A 166 -8.57 6.23 20.65
C ASN A 166 -9.89 7.00 20.64
N PRO A 167 -10.79 6.71 19.70
CA PRO A 167 -12.08 7.38 19.59
C PRO A 167 -12.98 7.13 20.82
N PHE A 168 -12.57 6.28 21.73
CA PHE A 168 -13.29 5.94 22.95
C PHE A 168 -12.71 6.59 24.22
N GLU A 169 -11.66 7.40 24.12
CA GLU A 169 -11.18 8.25 25.20
C GLU A 169 -12.07 9.50 25.31
N THR A 170 -13.05 9.40 26.17
CA THR A 170 -14.20 10.32 26.21
C THR A 170 -14.08 11.43 27.24
N ALA A 171 -13.15 11.29 28.21
CA ALA A 171 -12.95 12.26 29.26
C ALA A 171 -12.11 13.47 28.76
N PRO A 172 -12.47 14.70 29.17
CA PRO A 172 -11.66 15.87 28.86
C PRO A 172 -10.28 15.74 29.50
N ARG A 173 -9.26 16.32 28.82
CA ARG A 173 -7.85 16.10 29.18
C ARG A 173 -7.31 17.17 30.11
N VAL A 174 -6.43 16.73 30.99
CA VAL A 174 -5.60 17.58 31.86
C VAL A 174 -4.16 17.13 31.72
N LEU A 175 -3.24 18.03 31.40
CA LEU A 175 -1.81 17.78 31.36
C LEU A 175 -1.16 18.39 32.60
N MET A 176 -0.49 17.57 33.40
CA MET A 176 0.21 17.99 34.61
C MET A 176 1.66 17.52 34.64
N ASN A 177 2.41 18.00 35.60
CA ASN A 177 3.79 17.55 35.81
C ASN A 177 3.83 16.22 36.58
N LEU A 178 4.73 15.31 36.17
CA LEU A 178 4.92 14.00 36.79
C LEU A 178 5.27 14.10 38.28
N ALA A 179 5.95 15.17 38.72
CA ALA A 179 6.34 15.39 40.12
C ALA A 179 5.15 15.65 41.08
N ASP A 180 3.98 15.99 40.53
CA ASP A 180 2.78 16.25 41.33
C ASP A 180 1.84 15.03 41.45
N VAL A 181 2.15 13.96 40.70
CA VAL A 181 1.26 12.76 40.62
C VAL A 181 1.06 12.10 41.97
N ASP A 182 2.12 11.91 42.77
CA ASP A 182 2.01 11.24 44.06
C ASP A 182 1.13 12.00 45.04
N LYS A 183 1.04 13.33 44.89
CA LYS A 183 0.21 14.22 45.74
C LYS A 183 -1.29 14.09 45.40
N THR A 184 -1.63 13.59 44.22
CA THR A 184 -3.03 13.47 43.79
C THR A 184 -3.77 12.31 44.44
N GLY A 185 -3.06 11.34 45.05
CA GLY A 185 -3.66 10.12 45.61
C GLY A 185 -4.36 9.22 44.56
N ALA A 186 -4.26 9.56 43.27
CA ALA A 186 -5.01 8.89 42.21
C ALA A 186 -4.38 7.56 41.76
N ILE A 187 -3.09 7.34 42.06
CA ILE A 187 -2.41 6.08 41.75
C ILE A 187 -2.64 5.06 42.85
N GLN A 188 -3.68 4.24 42.72
CA GLN A 188 -4.01 3.21 43.71
C GLN A 188 -3.87 1.80 43.09
N PRO A 189 -3.57 0.76 43.91
CA PRO A 189 -3.56 -0.63 43.44
C PRO A 189 -4.93 -1.01 42.84
N GLY A 190 -4.94 -1.51 41.60
CA GLY A 190 -6.17 -1.86 40.89
C GLY A 190 -6.75 -0.73 40.01
N GLY A 191 -6.19 0.48 40.09
CA GLY A 191 -6.54 1.57 39.16
C GLY A 191 -6.12 1.33 37.74
N ARG A 192 -6.86 1.90 36.78
CA ARG A 192 -6.51 1.85 35.33
C ARG A 192 -5.41 2.87 35.06
N ILE A 193 -4.15 2.47 35.22
CA ILE A 193 -2.99 3.31 35.03
C ILE A 193 -2.24 2.81 33.80
N THR A 194 -1.83 3.73 32.95
CA THR A 194 -0.98 3.40 31.78
C THR A 194 0.31 4.20 31.87
N TRP A 195 1.43 3.52 31.92
CA TRP A 195 2.77 4.07 31.81
C TRP A 195 3.21 4.04 30.34
N ARG A 196 3.72 5.16 29.86
CA ARG A 196 4.27 5.29 28.51
C ARG A 196 5.67 5.89 28.61
N TYR A 197 6.62 5.18 28.06
CA TYR A 197 8.01 5.62 27.96
C TYR A 197 8.31 5.85 26.49
N MET A 198 8.56 7.09 26.13
CA MET A 198 8.88 7.50 24.78
C MET A 198 10.38 7.55 24.61
N PHE A 199 10.88 7.03 23.49
CA PHE A 199 12.31 7.00 23.16
C PHE A 199 12.55 7.63 21.81
N ALA A 200 13.63 8.41 21.71
CA ALA A 200 14.06 9.05 20.49
C ALA A 200 15.57 8.85 20.28
N GLY A 201 15.96 8.52 19.05
CA GLY A 201 17.36 8.30 18.71
C GLY A 201 17.56 7.79 17.29
N THR A 202 18.79 7.41 16.96
CA THR A 202 19.09 6.83 15.65
C THR A 202 18.51 5.42 15.50
N PRO A 203 18.18 4.98 14.27
CA PRO A 203 17.64 3.64 14.05
C PRO A 203 18.54 2.53 14.61
N SER A 204 19.86 2.69 14.56
CA SER A 204 20.81 1.71 15.11
C SER A 204 20.79 1.61 16.64
N GLN A 205 20.59 2.74 17.33
CA GLN A 205 20.44 2.78 18.79
C GLN A 205 19.12 2.14 19.21
N LEU A 206 18.02 2.47 18.54
CA LEU A 206 16.69 1.91 18.79
C LEU A 206 16.67 0.39 18.55
N THR A 207 17.32 -0.10 17.49
CA THR A 207 17.40 -1.54 17.22
C THR A 207 18.16 -2.26 18.34
N ARG A 208 19.33 -1.74 18.73
CA ARG A 208 20.11 -2.34 19.83
C ARG A 208 19.32 -2.38 21.13
N PHE A 209 18.60 -1.32 21.44
CA PHE A 209 17.76 -1.27 22.63
C PHE A 209 16.58 -2.24 22.51
N SER A 210 15.93 -2.31 21.36
CA SER A 210 14.87 -3.26 21.06
C SER A 210 15.30 -4.72 21.25
N ASP A 211 16.49 -5.08 20.76
CA ASP A 211 17.05 -6.44 20.86
C ASP A 211 17.27 -6.85 22.33
N VAL A 212 17.55 -5.89 23.20
CA VAL A 212 17.74 -6.14 24.64
C VAL A 212 16.41 -6.30 25.35
N ILE A 213 15.45 -5.42 25.11
CA ILE A 213 14.20 -5.38 25.88
C ILE A 213 13.14 -6.38 25.39
N THR A 214 13.06 -6.63 24.08
CA THR A 214 12.00 -7.47 23.48
C THR A 214 11.91 -8.88 24.09
N PRO A 215 13.05 -9.60 24.34
CA PRO A 215 12.99 -10.91 24.99
C PRO A 215 12.55 -10.89 26.46
N GLN A 216 12.60 -9.72 27.10
CA GLN A 216 12.32 -9.55 28.54
C GLN A 216 10.95 -8.90 28.78
N LEU A 217 10.22 -8.53 27.72
CA LEU A 217 8.91 -7.91 27.83
C LEU A 217 7.92 -8.87 28.49
N LYS A 218 7.21 -8.35 29.46
CA LYS A 218 6.07 -9.04 30.09
C LYS A 218 4.81 -8.89 29.24
N PRO A 219 3.79 -9.75 29.43
CA PRO A 219 2.56 -9.68 28.62
C PRO A 219 1.80 -8.34 28.69
N ASP A 220 1.93 -7.60 29.81
CA ASP A 220 1.35 -6.28 30.01
C ASP A 220 2.19 -5.14 29.41
N GLN A 221 3.34 -5.46 28.81
CA GLN A 221 4.29 -4.51 28.24
C GLN A 221 4.32 -4.63 26.73
N ARG A 222 4.28 -3.51 26.03
CA ARG A 222 4.31 -3.47 24.57
C ARG A 222 5.33 -2.43 24.08
N TRP A 223 6.27 -2.91 23.29
CA TRP A 223 7.19 -2.09 22.54
C TRP A 223 6.67 -1.90 21.13
N TYR A 224 6.36 -0.67 20.72
CA TYR A 224 5.78 -0.42 19.41
C TYR A 224 6.19 0.93 18.82
N GLY A 225 6.18 1.00 17.52
CA GLY A 225 6.24 2.23 16.74
C GLY A 225 4.94 2.46 15.98
N MET A 226 4.90 3.48 15.13
CA MET A 226 3.69 3.79 14.36
C MET A 226 3.31 2.68 13.37
N ALA A 227 4.32 2.05 12.75
CA ALA A 227 4.10 0.94 11.82
C ALA A 227 3.51 -0.31 12.50
N ASP A 228 3.76 -0.46 13.80
CA ASP A 228 3.27 -1.58 14.61
C ASP A 228 1.89 -1.29 15.21
N SER A 229 1.36 -0.07 15.00
CA SER A 229 0.04 0.31 15.49
C SER A 229 -1.04 -0.49 14.74
N GLN A 230 -1.86 -1.24 15.47
CA GLN A 230 -2.95 -2.05 14.90
C GLN A 230 -4.17 -1.20 14.47
N GLY A 231 -4.07 0.12 14.51
CA GLY A 231 -5.12 1.04 14.08
C GLY A 231 -5.30 1.11 12.56
N ALA A 232 -6.44 1.63 12.12
CA ALA A 232 -6.77 1.82 10.70
C ALA A 232 -5.71 2.60 9.92
N VAL A 233 -5.10 3.61 10.56
CA VAL A 233 -4.03 4.43 9.97
C VAL A 233 -2.75 3.63 9.73
N GLY A 234 -2.31 2.84 10.70
CA GLY A 234 -1.11 2.00 10.58
C GLY A 234 -1.24 0.97 9.46
N LYS A 235 -2.39 0.31 9.37
CA LYS A 235 -2.69 -0.65 8.28
C LYS A 235 -2.74 0.02 6.91
N SER A 236 -3.37 1.18 6.79
CA SER A 236 -3.44 1.94 5.54
C SER A 236 -2.05 2.40 5.09
N LEU A 237 -1.21 2.82 6.04
CA LEU A 237 0.17 3.19 5.79
C LEU A 237 1.01 2.00 5.31
N GLN A 238 0.89 0.86 5.97
CA GLN A 238 1.57 -0.37 5.59
C GLN A 238 1.15 -0.83 4.19
N ARG A 239 -0.14 -0.80 3.87
CA ARG A 239 -0.66 -1.11 2.53
C ARG A 239 -0.12 -0.17 1.47
N SER A 240 -0.02 1.12 1.79
CA SER A 240 0.59 2.12 0.90
C SER A 240 2.06 1.81 0.60
N GLN A 241 2.85 1.51 1.62
CA GLN A 241 4.25 1.10 1.47
C GLN A 241 4.39 -0.16 0.61
N GLN A 242 3.53 -1.16 0.84
CA GLN A 242 3.49 -2.39 0.02
C GLN A 242 3.16 -2.09 -1.44
N PHE A 243 2.24 -1.17 -1.71
CA PHE A 243 1.91 -0.77 -3.07
C PHE A 243 3.05 -0.01 -3.74
N LEU A 244 3.72 0.91 -3.04
CA LEU A 244 4.90 1.62 -3.54
C LEU A 244 6.01 0.64 -3.91
N LEU A 245 6.29 -0.33 -3.05
CA LEU A 245 7.26 -1.39 -3.30
C LEU A 245 6.87 -2.24 -4.51
N LEU A 246 5.60 -2.64 -4.60
CA LEU A 246 5.08 -3.38 -5.76
C LEU A 246 5.26 -2.59 -7.06
N SER A 247 4.92 -1.31 -7.06
CA SER A 247 5.08 -0.43 -8.24
C SER A 247 6.54 -0.33 -8.67
N ALA A 248 7.48 -0.23 -7.72
CA ALA A 248 8.92 -0.24 -7.99
C ALA A 248 9.38 -1.58 -8.59
N LEU A 249 8.92 -2.72 -8.03
CA LEU A 249 9.23 -4.05 -8.54
C LEU A 249 8.68 -4.27 -9.95
N LEU A 250 7.44 -3.85 -10.22
CA LEU A 250 6.82 -3.93 -11.54
C LEU A 250 7.57 -3.07 -12.57
N THR A 251 7.96 -1.86 -12.18
CA THR A 251 8.76 -0.97 -13.04
C THR A 251 10.11 -1.59 -13.37
N LEU A 252 10.77 -2.21 -12.40
CA LEU A 252 12.03 -2.92 -12.62
C LEU A 252 11.86 -4.06 -13.62
N LEU A 253 10.81 -4.88 -13.48
CA LEU A 253 10.52 -5.98 -14.41
C LEU A 253 10.22 -5.48 -15.83
N LEU A 254 9.43 -4.40 -15.95
CA LEU A 254 9.19 -3.76 -17.25
C LEU A 254 10.48 -3.22 -17.87
N SER A 255 11.36 -2.65 -17.06
CA SER A 255 12.67 -2.16 -17.50
C SER A 255 13.57 -3.28 -18.00
N VAL A 256 13.65 -4.39 -17.26
CA VAL A 256 14.41 -5.59 -17.70
C VAL A 256 13.89 -6.10 -19.04
N ALA A 257 12.56 -6.21 -19.19
CA ALA A 257 11.94 -6.66 -20.44
C ALA A 257 12.22 -5.69 -21.60
N ALA A 258 12.12 -4.37 -21.37
CA ALA A 258 12.39 -3.34 -22.37
C ALA A 258 13.83 -3.41 -22.87
N VAL A 259 14.79 -3.49 -21.96
CA VAL A 259 16.21 -3.59 -22.28
C VAL A 259 16.52 -4.90 -23.01
N ALA A 260 15.89 -6.02 -22.60
CA ALA A 260 16.07 -7.32 -23.25
C ALA A 260 15.64 -7.28 -24.73
N VAL A 261 14.45 -6.75 -25.01
CA VAL A 261 13.91 -6.62 -26.37
C VAL A 261 14.77 -5.65 -27.20
N ALA A 262 15.07 -4.48 -26.66
CA ALA A 262 15.83 -3.45 -27.34
C ALA A 262 17.26 -3.92 -27.67
N MET A 263 17.95 -4.56 -26.70
CA MET A 263 19.31 -5.06 -26.88
C MET A 263 19.37 -6.22 -27.86
N GLY A 264 18.43 -7.16 -27.75
CA GLY A 264 18.32 -8.27 -28.71
C GLY A 264 18.11 -7.75 -30.12
N HIS A 265 17.29 -6.70 -30.31
CA HIS A 265 17.08 -6.07 -31.63
C HIS A 265 18.33 -5.35 -32.13
N TYR A 266 18.97 -4.55 -31.29
CA TYR A 266 20.19 -3.83 -31.65
C TYR A 266 21.27 -4.78 -32.16
N CYS A 267 21.60 -5.83 -31.42
CA CYS A 267 22.63 -6.79 -31.80
C CYS A 267 22.31 -7.50 -33.10
N ARG A 268 21.03 -7.93 -33.28
CA ARG A 268 20.62 -8.57 -34.57
C ARG A 268 20.80 -7.64 -35.77
N SER A 269 20.50 -6.34 -35.59
CA SER A 269 20.65 -5.36 -36.68
C SER A 269 22.10 -5.08 -37.05
N ARG A 270 23.07 -5.55 -36.26
CA ARG A 270 24.51 -5.33 -36.42
C ARG A 270 25.31 -6.56 -36.90
N TYR A 271 24.68 -7.73 -36.97
CA TYR A 271 25.39 -8.94 -37.37
C TYR A 271 26.06 -8.80 -38.72
N ASP A 272 25.35 -8.24 -39.70
CA ASP A 272 25.87 -8.09 -41.08
C ASP A 272 27.05 -7.10 -41.15
N LEU A 273 26.95 -5.97 -40.40
CA LEU A 273 28.02 -5.00 -40.31
C LEU A 273 29.29 -5.61 -39.68
N VAL A 274 29.13 -6.41 -38.62
CA VAL A 274 30.25 -7.09 -37.97
C VAL A 274 30.86 -8.16 -38.91
N ALA A 275 30.05 -8.87 -39.65
CA ALA A 275 30.50 -9.84 -40.66
C ALA A 275 31.36 -9.16 -41.75
N VAL A 276 30.88 -8.04 -42.31
CA VAL A 276 31.61 -7.23 -43.30
C VAL A 276 32.92 -6.68 -42.72
N LEU A 277 32.93 -6.14 -41.51
CA LEU A 277 34.14 -5.63 -40.86
C LEU A 277 35.18 -6.75 -40.66
N LYS A 278 34.75 -7.96 -40.34
CA LYS A 278 35.65 -9.13 -40.25
C LYS A 278 36.21 -9.58 -41.59
N THR A 279 35.40 -9.52 -42.65
CA THR A 279 35.93 -9.82 -44.02
C THR A 279 36.92 -8.78 -44.50
N LEU A 280 36.78 -7.52 -44.06
CA LEU A 280 37.73 -6.44 -44.29
C LEU A 280 38.96 -6.47 -43.39
N GLY A 281 39.17 -7.54 -42.59
CA GLY A 281 40.36 -7.75 -41.78
C GLY A 281 40.31 -7.14 -40.37
N ALA A 282 39.16 -6.68 -39.89
CA ALA A 282 39.09 -6.16 -38.54
C ALA A 282 39.35 -7.24 -37.49
N GLY A 283 40.42 -7.07 -36.70
CA GLY A 283 40.81 -7.99 -35.62
C GLY A 283 39.81 -8.03 -34.48
N ARG A 284 39.75 -9.14 -33.75
CA ARG A 284 38.81 -9.33 -32.61
C ARG A 284 38.95 -8.26 -31.54
N GLN A 285 40.16 -7.78 -31.25
CA GLN A 285 40.38 -6.72 -30.24
C GLN A 285 39.86 -5.36 -30.69
N ALA A 286 40.02 -4.99 -31.96
CA ALA A 286 39.53 -3.74 -32.53
C ALA A 286 37.99 -3.70 -32.50
N LEU A 287 37.34 -4.78 -32.93
CA LEU A 287 35.90 -4.96 -32.87
C LEU A 287 35.36 -4.90 -31.43
N ARG A 288 36.03 -5.60 -30.50
CA ARG A 288 35.66 -5.58 -29.07
C ARG A 288 35.74 -4.18 -28.49
N ARG A 289 36.84 -3.45 -28.72
CA ARG A 289 36.97 -2.05 -28.24
C ARG A 289 35.89 -1.13 -28.83
N LEU A 290 35.59 -1.29 -30.10
CA LEU A 290 34.61 -0.46 -30.81
C LEU A 290 33.17 -0.69 -30.27
N ILE A 291 32.77 -1.95 -30.12
CA ILE A 291 31.43 -2.31 -29.66
C ILE A 291 31.25 -2.02 -28.14
N ILE A 292 32.29 -2.32 -27.32
CA ILE A 292 32.25 -1.97 -25.87
C ILE A 292 32.24 -0.46 -25.71
N GLY A 293 33.06 0.29 -26.45
CA GLY A 293 33.09 1.74 -26.37
C GLY A 293 31.75 2.35 -26.72
N GLN A 294 31.07 1.85 -27.75
CA GLN A 294 29.73 2.27 -28.11
C GLN A 294 28.70 1.95 -26.99
N TRP A 295 28.78 0.74 -26.43
CA TRP A 295 27.90 0.32 -25.35
C TRP A 295 28.05 1.20 -24.10
N VAL A 296 29.29 1.44 -23.68
CA VAL A 296 29.61 2.34 -22.54
C VAL A 296 29.11 3.76 -22.83
N SER A 297 29.27 4.26 -24.07
CA SER A 297 28.77 5.59 -24.44
C SER A 297 27.25 5.70 -24.34
N VAL A 298 26.51 4.65 -24.76
CA VAL A 298 25.05 4.59 -24.62
C VAL A 298 24.64 4.54 -23.15
N LEU A 299 25.34 3.73 -22.33
CA LEU A 299 25.07 3.65 -20.90
C LEU A 299 25.30 4.98 -20.18
N MET A 300 26.43 5.64 -20.46
CA MET A 300 26.73 6.95 -19.86
C MET A 300 25.68 8.00 -20.23
N LEU A 301 25.30 8.05 -21.51
CA LEU A 301 24.30 8.99 -21.98
C LEU A 301 22.91 8.67 -21.41
N SER A 302 22.57 7.37 -21.29
CA SER A 302 21.34 6.93 -20.65
C SER A 302 21.32 7.26 -19.17
N ALA A 303 22.43 7.09 -18.47
CA ALA A 303 22.57 7.47 -17.07
C ALA A 303 22.34 8.99 -16.89
N LEU A 304 23.01 9.81 -17.70
CA LEU A 304 22.89 11.26 -17.63
C LEU A 304 21.48 11.75 -17.95
N CYS A 305 20.97 11.38 -19.13
CA CYS A 305 19.62 11.80 -19.57
C CYS A 305 18.52 11.20 -18.70
N GLY A 306 18.69 9.95 -18.27
CA GLY A 306 17.74 9.27 -17.38
C GLY A 306 17.70 9.90 -15.99
N SER A 307 18.84 10.28 -15.45
CA SER A 307 18.92 11.00 -14.19
C SER A 307 18.27 12.38 -14.26
N LEU A 308 18.54 13.14 -15.31
CA LEU A 308 17.89 14.44 -15.53
C LEU A 308 16.38 14.34 -15.69
N LEU A 309 15.92 13.37 -16.47
CA LEU A 309 14.48 13.11 -16.62
C LEU A 309 13.85 12.61 -15.31
N GLY A 310 14.55 11.75 -14.56
CA GLY A 310 14.11 11.25 -13.27
C GLY A 310 13.93 12.38 -12.26
N MET A 311 14.89 13.29 -12.17
CA MET A 311 14.78 14.51 -11.35
C MET A 311 13.63 15.43 -11.82
N GLY A 312 13.43 15.55 -13.13
CA GLY A 312 12.32 16.31 -13.69
C GLY A 312 10.97 15.70 -13.34
N PHE A 313 10.82 14.40 -13.43
CA PHE A 313 9.63 13.68 -12.98
C PHE A 313 9.43 13.79 -11.46
N GLU A 314 10.48 13.64 -10.66
CA GLU A 314 10.43 13.84 -9.21
C GLU A 314 9.95 15.26 -8.88
N ALA A 315 10.52 16.30 -9.49
CA ALA A 315 10.14 17.68 -9.26
C ALA A 315 8.68 17.96 -9.70
N LEU A 316 8.25 17.38 -10.83
CA LEU A 316 6.86 17.49 -11.29
C LEU A 316 5.91 16.85 -10.27
N LEU A 317 6.24 15.66 -9.80
CA LEU A 317 5.46 14.90 -8.82
C LEU A 317 5.33 15.65 -7.50
N ILE A 318 6.43 16.21 -7.00
CA ILE A 318 6.43 17.02 -5.78
C ILE A 318 5.53 18.24 -5.94
N ARG A 319 5.57 18.93 -7.09
CA ARG A 319 4.69 20.08 -7.36
C ARG A 319 3.22 19.71 -7.39
N VAL A 320 2.89 18.55 -7.97
CA VAL A 320 1.51 18.04 -8.01
C VAL A 320 1.03 17.64 -6.62
N LEU A 321 1.91 17.07 -5.79
CA LEU A 321 1.63 16.65 -4.41
C LEU A 321 1.65 17.80 -3.40
N ALA A 322 2.40 18.88 -3.66
CA ALA A 322 2.60 20.00 -2.73
C ALA A 322 1.31 20.60 -2.14
N PRO A 323 0.20 20.80 -2.90
CA PRO A 323 -1.03 21.36 -2.33
C PRO A 323 -1.72 20.46 -1.31
N VAL A 324 -1.41 19.17 -1.32
CA VAL A 324 -2.06 18.13 -0.51
C VAL A 324 -1.18 17.69 0.67
N LEU A 325 0.09 18.07 0.66
CA LEU A 325 1.03 17.70 1.72
C LEU A 325 0.99 18.71 2.87
N PRO A 326 0.85 18.28 4.12
CA PRO A 326 0.81 19.18 5.29
C PRO A 326 2.15 19.83 5.64
N GLY A 327 3.20 19.64 4.85
CA GLY A 327 4.53 20.19 5.07
C GLY A 327 5.50 19.88 3.92
N GLU A 328 6.70 20.45 3.97
CA GLU A 328 7.75 20.17 3.00
C GLU A 328 8.28 18.74 3.18
N LEU A 329 8.24 17.97 2.11
CA LEU A 329 8.83 16.63 2.09
C LEU A 329 10.35 16.72 2.26
N PRO A 330 10.97 15.89 3.12
CA PRO A 330 12.42 15.87 3.28
C PRO A 330 13.12 15.54 1.96
N ALA A 331 14.35 15.99 1.80
CA ALA A 331 15.15 15.70 0.62
C ALA A 331 15.38 14.19 0.45
N ALA A 332 15.31 13.69 -0.79
CA ALA A 332 15.66 12.31 -1.10
C ALA A 332 17.14 12.03 -0.75
N GLY A 333 17.41 10.83 -0.24
CA GLY A 333 18.76 10.38 0.04
C GLY A 333 19.55 10.02 -1.23
N LEU A 334 20.79 9.55 -1.06
CA LEU A 334 21.62 9.06 -2.16
C LEU A 334 21.28 7.63 -2.57
N TRP A 335 20.51 6.90 -1.76
CA TRP A 335 20.15 5.51 -1.98
C TRP A 335 19.39 5.27 -3.30
N PRO A 336 18.37 6.06 -3.67
CA PRO A 336 17.68 5.93 -4.95
C PRO A 336 18.61 6.07 -6.17
N TRP A 337 19.61 6.94 -6.07
CA TRP A 337 20.63 7.11 -7.12
C TRP A 337 21.49 5.86 -7.28
N GLY A 338 21.95 5.28 -6.17
CA GLY A 338 22.70 4.04 -6.16
C GLY A 338 21.91 2.90 -6.81
N TRP A 339 20.62 2.78 -6.52
CA TRP A 339 19.73 1.79 -7.12
C TRP A 339 19.50 2.04 -8.61
N ALA A 340 19.20 3.26 -9.03
CA ALA A 340 18.93 3.57 -10.42
C ALA A 340 20.14 3.31 -11.32
N LEU A 341 21.34 3.72 -10.90
CA LEU A 341 22.58 3.49 -11.66
C LEU A 341 23.05 2.04 -11.55
N GLY A 342 22.93 1.44 -10.37
CA GLY A 342 23.26 0.02 -10.14
C GLY A 342 22.40 -0.91 -10.99
N THR A 343 21.10 -0.69 -11.03
CA THR A 343 20.17 -1.46 -11.87
C THR A 343 20.45 -1.26 -13.36
N LEU A 344 20.75 -0.05 -13.80
CA LEU A 344 21.14 0.23 -15.19
C LEU A 344 22.33 -0.65 -15.63
N VAL A 345 23.41 -0.64 -14.84
CA VAL A 345 24.61 -1.42 -15.12
C VAL A 345 24.32 -2.91 -15.05
N LEU A 346 23.66 -3.37 -13.99
CA LEU A 346 23.37 -4.78 -13.77
C LEU A 346 22.46 -5.34 -14.87
N ILE A 347 21.35 -4.68 -15.17
CA ILE A 347 20.41 -5.11 -16.23
C ILE A 347 21.10 -5.11 -17.59
N SER A 348 21.84 -4.06 -17.91
CA SER A 348 22.52 -3.96 -19.20
C SER A 348 23.59 -5.04 -19.39
N LEU A 349 24.35 -5.38 -18.35
CA LEU A 349 25.32 -6.48 -18.37
C LEU A 349 24.60 -7.83 -18.50
N LEU A 350 23.64 -8.08 -17.63
CA LEU A 350 22.93 -9.35 -17.55
C LEU A 350 22.23 -9.70 -18.86
N VAL A 351 21.44 -8.76 -19.35
CA VAL A 351 20.63 -8.94 -20.56
C VAL A 351 21.46 -8.77 -21.82
N GLY A 352 22.50 -7.92 -21.77
CA GLY A 352 23.35 -7.60 -22.92
C GLY A 352 24.44 -8.61 -23.22
N ILE A 353 24.94 -9.38 -22.23
CA ILE A 353 26.13 -10.23 -22.39
C ILE A 353 25.98 -11.30 -23.47
N ARG A 354 24.81 -11.94 -23.57
CA ARG A 354 24.56 -12.99 -24.57
C ARG A 354 24.46 -12.42 -26.00
N PRO A 355 23.60 -11.44 -26.29
CA PRO A 355 23.54 -10.81 -27.61
C PRO A 355 24.89 -10.22 -28.03
N TYR A 356 25.64 -9.63 -27.10
CA TYR A 356 26.96 -9.09 -27.32
C TYR A 356 27.97 -10.18 -27.69
N ARG A 357 28.02 -11.31 -26.98
CA ARG A 357 28.88 -12.45 -27.31
C ARG A 357 28.52 -13.06 -28.67
N GLN A 358 27.21 -13.16 -28.97
CA GLN A 358 26.75 -13.61 -30.30
C GLN A 358 27.21 -12.65 -31.40
N LEU A 359 27.16 -11.34 -31.17
CA LEU A 359 27.62 -10.33 -32.11
C LEU A 359 29.13 -10.46 -32.40
N LEU A 360 29.96 -10.65 -31.36
CA LEU A 360 31.37 -10.86 -31.50
C LEU A 360 31.74 -12.20 -32.19
N ALA A 361 30.95 -13.23 -31.94
CA ALA A 361 31.13 -14.57 -32.53
C ALA A 361 30.56 -14.71 -33.93
N THR A 362 29.95 -13.66 -34.51
CA THR A 362 29.41 -13.69 -35.89
C THR A 362 30.49 -14.12 -36.90
N LEU A 363 30.15 -15.09 -37.70
CA LEU A 363 31.05 -15.66 -38.70
C LEU A 363 31.12 -14.76 -39.95
N PRO A 364 32.29 -14.57 -40.57
CA PRO A 364 32.43 -13.87 -41.86
C PRO A 364 31.56 -14.49 -42.97
N LEU A 365 31.33 -15.80 -42.91
CA LEU A 365 30.49 -16.55 -43.86
C LEU A 365 29.06 -16.01 -43.96
N ARG A 366 28.59 -15.26 -42.97
CA ARG A 366 27.26 -14.61 -42.94
C ARG A 366 27.07 -13.59 -44.08
N VAL A 367 28.14 -13.04 -44.62
CA VAL A 367 28.07 -12.14 -45.79
C VAL A 367 27.49 -12.89 -47.00
N LEU A 368 27.79 -14.18 -47.11
CA LEU A 368 27.33 -15.05 -48.21
C LEU A 368 26.04 -15.80 -47.81
N ARG A 369 25.88 -16.18 -46.54
CA ARG A 369 24.72 -16.93 -46.02
C ARG A 369 24.17 -16.22 -44.79
N GLN A 370 23.07 -15.47 -44.96
CA GLN A 370 22.47 -14.67 -43.88
C GLN A 370 21.86 -15.51 -42.75
N ASP A 371 21.61 -16.81 -42.97
CA ASP A 371 20.97 -17.70 -42.01
C ASP A 371 21.90 -18.22 -40.91
N VAL A 372 23.21 -18.03 -41.05
CA VAL A 372 24.19 -18.58 -40.10
C VAL A 372 24.29 -17.68 -38.86
N VAL A 373 23.77 -18.16 -37.74
CA VAL A 373 23.87 -17.50 -36.44
C VAL A 373 24.83 -18.29 -35.54
N ALA A 374 25.83 -17.62 -34.99
CA ALA A 374 26.73 -18.23 -33.99
C ALA A 374 25.98 -18.53 -32.68
N ASN A 375 25.95 -19.81 -32.32
CA ASN A 375 25.33 -20.22 -31.04
C ASN A 375 26.40 -20.32 -29.96
N VAL A 376 26.55 -19.23 -29.19
CA VAL A 376 27.61 -19.12 -28.16
C VAL A 376 27.18 -19.68 -26.80
N TRP A 377 25.91 -19.49 -26.42
CA TRP A 377 25.34 -20.02 -25.18
C TRP A 377 23.94 -20.54 -25.47
N PRO A 378 23.64 -21.80 -25.17
CA PRO A 378 22.29 -22.32 -25.33
C PRO A 378 21.33 -21.60 -24.35
N LEU A 379 20.16 -21.25 -24.87
CA LEU A 379 19.14 -20.46 -24.17
C LEU A 379 18.74 -21.11 -22.84
N ARG A 380 18.79 -22.44 -22.78
CA ARG A 380 18.45 -23.26 -21.60
C ARG A 380 19.30 -22.98 -20.37
N TYR A 381 20.55 -22.50 -20.51
CA TYR A 381 21.40 -22.13 -19.36
C TYR A 381 21.38 -20.63 -19.11
N TYR A 382 21.18 -19.83 -20.14
CA TYR A 382 21.17 -18.38 -20.01
C TYR A 382 19.92 -17.84 -19.31
N LEU A 383 18.73 -18.32 -19.68
CA LEU A 383 17.47 -17.86 -19.08
C LEU A 383 17.40 -18.11 -17.58
N PRO A 384 17.74 -19.30 -17.05
CA PRO A 384 17.77 -19.51 -15.60
C PRO A 384 18.77 -18.60 -14.88
N ALA A 385 19.95 -18.38 -15.48
CA ALA A 385 20.94 -17.47 -14.88
C ALA A 385 20.43 -16.03 -14.77
N VAL A 386 19.79 -15.53 -15.84
CA VAL A 386 19.12 -14.20 -15.81
C VAL A 386 18.01 -14.17 -14.78
N ALA A 387 17.18 -15.20 -14.72
CA ALA A 387 16.10 -15.30 -13.76
C ALA A 387 16.61 -15.27 -12.30
N VAL A 388 17.66 -16.05 -11.99
CA VAL A 388 18.25 -16.07 -10.64
C VAL A 388 18.75 -14.69 -10.22
N VAL A 389 19.44 -13.96 -11.11
CA VAL A 389 19.96 -12.62 -10.76
C VAL A 389 18.82 -11.60 -10.64
N VAL A 390 17.81 -11.66 -11.51
CA VAL A 390 16.63 -10.79 -11.41
C VAL A 390 15.87 -11.07 -10.11
N ILE A 391 15.65 -12.34 -9.78
CA ILE A 391 15.02 -12.74 -8.51
C ILE A 391 15.86 -12.26 -7.32
N GLY A 392 17.20 -12.45 -7.36
CA GLY A 392 18.10 -11.96 -6.32
C GLY A 392 18.00 -10.44 -6.13
N LEU A 393 17.94 -9.67 -7.23
CA LEU A 393 17.74 -8.22 -7.17
C LEU A 393 16.39 -7.85 -6.57
N LEU A 394 15.33 -8.56 -6.95
CA LEU A 394 13.99 -8.37 -6.40
C LEU A 394 13.94 -8.72 -4.91
N VAL A 395 14.63 -9.79 -4.48
CA VAL A 395 14.75 -10.18 -3.05
C VAL A 395 15.43 -9.07 -2.25
N VAL A 396 16.53 -8.53 -2.75
CA VAL A 396 17.27 -7.45 -2.07
C VAL A 396 16.41 -6.18 -1.96
N LEU A 397 15.64 -5.85 -2.98
CA LEU A 397 14.75 -4.67 -2.97
C LEU A 397 13.55 -4.85 -2.04
N SER A 398 12.98 -6.04 -1.97
CA SER A 398 11.73 -6.31 -1.24
C SER A 398 11.93 -6.84 0.18
N GLY A 399 13.16 -7.15 0.58
CA GLY A 399 13.42 -7.84 1.85
C GLY A 399 12.88 -9.28 1.91
N GLY A 400 12.49 -9.89 0.79
CA GLY A 400 12.06 -11.30 0.73
C GLY A 400 10.64 -11.60 1.24
N GLY A 401 9.81 -10.59 1.45
CA GLY A 401 8.46 -10.72 2.01
C GLY A 401 7.44 -11.43 1.10
N ALA A 402 6.23 -11.64 1.62
CA ALA A 402 5.12 -12.32 0.93
C ALA A 402 4.75 -11.67 -0.42
N LEU A 403 4.92 -10.36 -0.55
CA LEU A 403 4.68 -9.59 -1.78
C LEU A 403 5.58 -10.09 -2.94
N LEU A 404 6.86 -10.33 -2.68
CA LEU A 404 7.78 -10.84 -3.70
C LEU A 404 7.37 -12.24 -4.17
N TRP A 405 7.08 -13.15 -3.23
CA TRP A 405 6.70 -14.52 -3.58
C TRP A 405 5.36 -14.60 -4.31
N SER A 406 4.41 -13.73 -3.98
CA SER A 406 3.14 -13.63 -4.70
C SER A 406 3.32 -13.09 -6.14
N LEU A 407 4.20 -12.09 -6.31
CA LEU A 407 4.55 -11.56 -7.64
C LEU A 407 5.26 -12.62 -8.49
N LEU A 408 6.25 -13.31 -7.94
CA LEU A 408 6.95 -14.40 -8.62
C LEU A 408 6.03 -15.57 -8.95
N GLY A 409 5.11 -15.92 -8.04
CA GLY A 409 4.07 -16.90 -8.27
C GLY A 409 3.16 -16.53 -9.45
N GLY A 410 2.72 -15.27 -9.52
CA GLY A 410 1.95 -14.75 -10.64
C GLY A 410 2.72 -14.79 -11.96
N MET A 411 4.01 -14.44 -11.95
CA MET A 411 4.88 -14.56 -13.13
C MET A 411 5.09 -16.01 -13.58
N LEU A 412 5.25 -16.94 -12.64
CA LEU A 412 5.34 -18.37 -12.94
C LEU A 412 4.03 -18.89 -13.54
N ALA A 413 2.90 -18.54 -12.94
CA ALA A 413 1.59 -18.88 -13.46
C ALA A 413 1.39 -18.35 -14.89
N LEU A 414 1.77 -17.08 -15.15
CA LEU A 414 1.76 -16.51 -16.49
C LEU A 414 2.65 -17.31 -17.45
N SER A 415 3.86 -17.68 -17.04
CA SER A 415 4.79 -18.43 -17.90
C SER A 415 4.24 -19.79 -18.30
N LEU A 416 3.59 -20.49 -17.37
CA LEU A 416 2.90 -21.76 -17.62
C LEU A 416 1.67 -21.58 -18.50
N LEU A 417 0.86 -20.57 -18.22
CA LEU A 417 -0.31 -20.22 -19.03
C LEU A 417 0.08 -19.80 -20.45
N LEU A 418 1.15 -19.03 -20.61
CA LEU A 418 1.68 -18.66 -21.93
C LEU A 418 2.10 -19.88 -22.75
N GLY A 419 2.74 -20.86 -22.12
CA GLY A 419 3.06 -22.13 -22.77
C GLY A 419 1.80 -22.85 -23.26
N GLY A 420 0.79 -22.98 -22.38
CA GLY A 420 -0.48 -23.66 -22.69
C GLY A 420 -1.36 -22.88 -23.69
N ILE A 421 -1.62 -21.60 -23.40
CA ILE A 421 -2.50 -20.75 -24.23
C ILE A 421 -1.85 -20.44 -25.57
N GLY A 422 -0.54 -20.14 -25.59
CA GLY A 422 0.21 -19.90 -26.79
C GLY A 422 0.17 -21.12 -27.71
N TRP A 423 0.43 -22.30 -27.19
CA TRP A 423 0.34 -23.54 -27.96
C TRP A 423 -1.08 -23.86 -28.36
N GLY A 424 -2.05 -23.72 -27.45
CA GLY A 424 -3.47 -23.91 -27.72
C GLY A 424 -4.02 -22.96 -28.77
N SER A 425 -3.65 -21.67 -28.72
CA SER A 425 -4.06 -20.69 -29.73
C SER A 425 -3.52 -21.04 -31.13
N LEU A 426 -2.27 -21.52 -31.23
CA LEU A 426 -1.69 -21.99 -32.48
C LEU A 426 -2.41 -23.24 -33.00
N LEU A 427 -2.83 -24.16 -32.11
CA LEU A 427 -3.62 -25.36 -32.50
C LEU A 427 -5.03 -24.97 -32.99
N VAL A 428 -5.71 -24.06 -32.30
CA VAL A 428 -7.00 -23.53 -32.73
C VAL A 428 -6.89 -22.83 -34.08
N LEU A 429 -5.90 -21.98 -34.25
CA LEU A 429 -5.63 -21.27 -35.52
C LEU A 429 -5.34 -22.23 -36.69
N ARG A 430 -4.74 -23.40 -36.43
CA ARG A 430 -4.53 -24.45 -37.45
C ARG A 430 -5.83 -25.08 -37.94
N ARG A 431 -6.85 -25.17 -37.08
CA ARG A 431 -8.14 -25.81 -37.39
C ARG A 431 -9.14 -24.88 -38.07
N LEU A 432 -8.90 -23.56 -38.03
CA LEU A 432 -9.80 -22.56 -38.61
C LEU A 432 -9.70 -22.52 -40.15
N THR A 433 -10.76 -22.92 -40.83
CA THR A 433 -10.94 -22.75 -42.27
C THR A 433 -11.46 -21.35 -42.59
N LEU A 434 -10.60 -20.47 -43.03
CA LEU A 434 -10.90 -19.04 -43.17
C LEU A 434 -11.16 -18.65 -44.63
N LYS A 435 -12.30 -18.01 -44.87
CA LYS A 435 -12.70 -17.55 -46.21
C LYS A 435 -11.99 -16.25 -46.66
N ARG A 436 -11.55 -15.39 -45.74
CA ARG A 436 -10.92 -14.09 -46.06
C ARG A 436 -9.40 -14.26 -46.28
N LEU A 437 -8.90 -13.87 -47.46
CA LEU A 437 -7.50 -14.00 -47.82
C LEU A 437 -6.55 -13.26 -46.83
N SER A 438 -6.90 -12.02 -46.39
CA SER A 438 -6.08 -11.23 -45.46
C SER A 438 -5.88 -11.94 -44.10
N LEU A 439 -6.95 -12.54 -43.54
CA LEU A 439 -6.90 -13.26 -42.29
C LEU A 439 -6.12 -14.60 -42.44
N ARG A 440 -6.32 -15.31 -43.53
CA ARG A 440 -5.56 -16.53 -43.85
C ARG A 440 -4.07 -16.26 -43.97
N LEU A 441 -3.65 -15.17 -44.64
CA LEU A 441 -2.24 -14.80 -44.74
C LEU A 441 -1.64 -14.44 -43.39
N ALA A 442 -2.42 -13.72 -42.53
CA ALA A 442 -1.99 -13.36 -41.18
C ALA A 442 -1.76 -14.62 -40.31
N ILE A 443 -2.72 -15.55 -40.30
CA ILE A 443 -2.63 -16.77 -39.49
C ILE A 443 -1.53 -17.71 -40.03
N ASN A 444 -1.44 -17.94 -41.31
CA ASN A 444 -0.41 -18.81 -41.91
C ASN A 444 1.01 -18.32 -41.56
N ARG A 445 1.19 -17.02 -41.40
CA ARG A 445 2.46 -16.47 -40.96
C ARG A 445 2.75 -16.78 -39.51
N LEU A 446 1.78 -16.54 -38.62
CA LEU A 446 1.92 -16.85 -37.18
C LEU A 446 2.27 -18.32 -36.95
N LEU A 447 1.73 -19.22 -37.80
CA LEU A 447 1.99 -20.65 -37.77
C LEU A 447 3.32 -21.08 -38.39
N ARG A 448 3.89 -20.31 -39.33
CA ARG A 448 5.17 -20.63 -39.95
C ARG A 448 6.37 -20.45 -39.03
N GLN A 449 6.32 -19.49 -38.10
CA GLN A 449 7.41 -19.20 -37.17
C GLN A 449 6.90 -19.27 -35.69
N PRO A 450 6.52 -20.46 -35.20
CA PRO A 450 5.84 -20.60 -33.92
C PRO A 450 6.67 -20.04 -32.75
N TRP A 451 7.97 -20.25 -32.74
CA TRP A 451 8.84 -19.76 -31.64
C TRP A 451 8.99 -18.23 -31.60
N VAL A 452 8.98 -17.56 -32.77
CA VAL A 452 9.00 -16.10 -32.83
C VAL A 452 7.67 -15.53 -32.36
N THR A 453 6.56 -16.14 -32.80
CA THR A 453 5.20 -15.77 -32.38
C THR A 453 5.00 -15.95 -30.87
N LEU A 454 5.43 -17.09 -30.32
CA LEU A 454 5.38 -17.34 -28.86
C LEU A 454 6.22 -16.31 -28.09
N GLY A 455 7.41 -15.96 -28.59
CA GLY A 455 8.25 -14.93 -27.96
C GLY A 455 7.60 -13.54 -27.96
N GLN A 456 6.95 -13.15 -29.06
CA GLN A 456 6.19 -11.90 -29.15
C GLN A 456 4.97 -11.91 -28.24
N LEU A 457 4.23 -13.01 -28.23
CA LEU A 457 3.07 -13.23 -27.37
C LEU A 457 3.47 -13.15 -25.91
N ALA A 458 4.56 -13.80 -25.48
CA ALA A 458 5.09 -13.72 -24.15
C ALA A 458 5.44 -12.28 -23.72
N ALA A 459 6.13 -11.55 -24.60
CA ALA A 459 6.52 -10.17 -24.30
C ALA A 459 5.32 -9.23 -24.16
N PHE A 460 4.33 -9.35 -25.07
CA PHE A 460 3.10 -8.53 -24.99
C PHE A 460 2.25 -8.90 -23.77
N SER A 461 2.07 -10.21 -23.50
CA SER A 461 1.29 -10.67 -22.35
C SER A 461 1.89 -10.22 -21.05
N LEU A 462 3.22 -10.31 -20.90
CA LEU A 462 3.89 -9.81 -19.68
C LEU A 462 3.66 -8.31 -19.49
N SER A 463 3.80 -7.53 -20.56
CA SER A 463 3.58 -6.07 -20.49
C SER A 463 2.13 -5.74 -20.10
N PHE A 464 1.15 -6.34 -20.76
CA PHE A 464 -0.26 -6.12 -20.44
C PHE A 464 -0.65 -6.64 -19.06
N MET A 465 -0.10 -7.79 -18.61
CA MET A 465 -0.30 -8.30 -17.26
C MET A 465 0.18 -7.32 -16.19
N LEU A 466 1.43 -6.84 -16.31
CA LEU A 466 2.01 -5.94 -15.31
C LEU A 466 1.27 -4.59 -15.24
N LEU A 467 0.87 -4.06 -16.40
CA LEU A 467 0.09 -2.82 -16.47
C LEU A 467 -1.32 -3.00 -15.89
N SER A 468 -2.00 -4.09 -16.23
CA SER A 468 -3.36 -4.36 -15.73
C SER A 468 -3.36 -4.66 -14.22
N LEU A 469 -2.36 -5.41 -13.73
CA LEU A 469 -2.20 -5.69 -12.30
C LEU A 469 -2.09 -4.39 -11.49
N LEU A 470 -1.26 -3.46 -11.96
CA LEU A 470 -1.08 -2.18 -11.28
C LEU A 470 -2.36 -1.33 -11.28
N LEU A 471 -3.06 -1.25 -12.44
CA LEU A 471 -4.30 -0.49 -12.56
C LEU A 471 -5.43 -1.05 -11.68
N LEU A 472 -5.58 -2.36 -11.65
CA LEU A 472 -6.62 -3.02 -10.85
C LEU A 472 -6.34 -2.86 -9.34
N LEU A 473 -5.10 -3.09 -8.94
CA LEU A 473 -4.73 -2.97 -7.52
C LEU A 473 -4.91 -1.54 -7.01
N ARG A 474 -4.58 -0.53 -7.86
CA ARG A 474 -4.87 0.88 -7.55
C ARG A 474 -6.37 1.11 -7.38
N GLY A 475 -7.18 0.60 -8.32
CA GLY A 475 -8.63 0.73 -8.27
C GLY A 475 -9.21 0.15 -6.98
N ASP A 476 -8.83 -1.07 -6.65
CA ASP A 476 -9.28 -1.77 -5.44
C ASP A 476 -8.88 -1.03 -4.15
N LEU A 477 -7.64 -0.50 -4.09
CA LEU A 477 -7.19 0.28 -2.94
C LEU A 477 -7.97 1.57 -2.76
N LEU A 478 -8.15 2.36 -3.83
CA LEU A 478 -8.86 3.63 -3.78
C LEU A 478 -10.35 3.43 -3.44
N GLU A 479 -11.00 2.42 -4.04
CA GLU A 479 -12.40 2.13 -3.77
C GLU A 479 -12.61 1.74 -2.30
N ARG A 480 -11.75 0.90 -1.73
CA ARG A 480 -11.81 0.51 -0.33
C ARG A 480 -11.57 1.67 0.62
N TRP A 481 -10.62 2.54 0.30
CA TRP A 481 -10.40 3.75 1.11
C TRP A 481 -11.61 4.69 1.09
N GLN A 482 -12.26 4.85 -0.07
CA GLN A 482 -13.50 5.62 -0.15
C GLN A 482 -14.66 4.95 0.62
N GLN A 483 -14.70 3.63 0.67
CA GLN A 483 -15.69 2.88 1.45
C GLN A 483 -15.45 2.97 2.96
N GLN A 484 -14.21 3.15 3.43
CA GLN A 484 -13.89 3.38 4.84
C GLN A 484 -14.43 4.73 5.34
N LEU A 485 -14.46 5.73 4.48
CA LEU A 485 -14.93 7.08 4.79
C LEU A 485 -16.05 7.50 3.83
N PRO A 486 -17.23 6.88 3.87
CA PRO A 486 -18.30 7.24 2.98
C PRO A 486 -18.75 8.69 3.22
N PRO A 487 -19.16 9.43 2.17
CA PRO A 487 -19.76 10.75 2.31
C PRO A 487 -20.94 10.67 3.26
N GLY A 488 -20.95 11.50 4.32
CA GLY A 488 -22.00 11.45 5.33
C GLY A 488 -21.71 10.59 6.56
N SER A 489 -20.48 10.08 6.71
CA SER A 489 -20.07 9.43 7.96
C SER A 489 -20.30 10.34 9.16
N PRO A 490 -20.77 9.81 10.31
CA PRO A 490 -20.96 10.60 11.53
C PRO A 490 -19.62 11.17 11.99
N ASN A 491 -19.61 12.43 12.38
CA ASN A 491 -18.47 13.09 12.96
C ASN A 491 -18.57 13.28 14.47
N TYR A 492 -19.75 13.01 15.06
CA TYR A 492 -19.97 13.03 16.50
C TYR A 492 -20.53 11.69 16.98
N PHE A 493 -20.00 11.22 18.09
CA PHE A 493 -20.53 10.07 18.86
C PHE A 493 -20.95 10.53 20.22
N VAL A 494 -22.11 10.09 20.66
CA VAL A 494 -22.64 10.37 22.01
C VAL A 494 -22.74 9.06 22.76
N LEU A 495 -22.04 8.99 23.88
CA LEU A 495 -21.94 7.82 24.74
C LEU A 495 -22.54 8.13 26.12
N ASN A 496 -22.74 7.08 26.91
CA ASN A 496 -23.26 7.15 28.29
C ASN A 496 -24.63 7.84 28.35
N ILE A 497 -25.48 7.62 27.36
CA ILE A 497 -26.89 8.06 27.41
C ILE A 497 -27.64 7.08 28.31
N ASN A 498 -28.28 7.58 29.34
CA ASN A 498 -29.16 6.75 30.18
C ASN A 498 -30.43 6.39 29.41
N ALA A 499 -31.07 5.29 29.74
CA ALA A 499 -32.27 4.82 29.05
C ALA A 499 -33.42 5.83 29.05
N ASP A 500 -33.61 6.54 30.16
CA ASP A 500 -34.59 7.61 30.32
C ASP A 500 -34.28 8.88 29.48
N GLN A 501 -33.01 9.11 29.19
CA GLN A 501 -32.56 10.26 28.39
C GLN A 501 -32.64 10.01 26.84
N VAL A 502 -32.75 8.77 26.41
CA VAL A 502 -32.76 8.44 24.96
C VAL A 502 -33.85 9.19 24.18
N PRO A 503 -35.13 9.25 24.64
CA PRO A 503 -36.17 10.04 23.97
C PRO A 503 -35.83 11.52 23.92
N GLN A 504 -35.36 12.06 25.04
CA GLN A 504 -35.05 13.50 25.19
C GLN A 504 -33.88 13.92 24.29
N VAL A 505 -32.82 13.10 24.19
CA VAL A 505 -31.68 13.34 23.27
C VAL A 505 -32.13 13.25 21.80
N ARG A 506 -33.03 12.31 21.50
CA ARG A 506 -33.58 12.18 20.13
C ARG A 506 -34.36 13.42 19.74
N ASP A 507 -35.24 13.91 20.65
CA ASP A 507 -36.05 15.11 20.42
C ASP A 507 -35.19 16.37 20.29
N PHE A 508 -34.15 16.50 21.13
CA PHE A 508 -33.19 17.59 21.07
C PHE A 508 -32.49 17.63 19.71
N LEU A 509 -31.97 16.48 19.23
CA LEU A 509 -31.32 16.39 17.92
C LEU A 509 -32.29 16.69 16.77
N ALA A 510 -33.53 16.22 16.86
CA ALA A 510 -34.55 16.46 15.88
C ALA A 510 -34.94 17.97 15.78
N GLN A 511 -35.03 18.68 16.92
CA GLN A 511 -35.29 20.13 16.97
C GLN A 511 -34.19 20.92 16.25
N HIS A 512 -32.97 20.44 16.27
CA HIS A 512 -31.82 21.06 15.60
C HIS A 512 -31.58 20.49 14.18
N GLN A 513 -32.57 19.79 13.61
CA GLN A 513 -32.51 19.16 12.28
C GLN A 513 -31.36 18.17 12.07
N VAL A 514 -30.86 17.59 13.16
CA VAL A 514 -29.82 16.56 13.14
C VAL A 514 -30.48 15.19 13.17
N LYS A 515 -30.17 14.34 12.19
CA LYS A 515 -30.65 12.95 12.16
C LYS A 515 -29.64 12.03 12.85
N PRO A 516 -29.94 11.52 14.06
CA PRO A 516 -29.10 10.51 14.69
C PRO A 516 -29.18 9.19 13.93
N GLN A 517 -28.09 8.43 13.97
CA GLN A 517 -28.11 7.04 13.55
C GLN A 517 -28.83 6.17 14.62
N THR A 518 -28.74 4.86 14.46
CA THR A 518 -29.31 3.92 15.43
C THR A 518 -28.76 4.15 16.83
N PHE A 519 -29.63 4.10 17.84
CA PHE A 519 -29.22 4.06 19.24
C PHE A 519 -28.87 2.63 19.60
N TYR A 520 -27.65 2.40 20.03
CA TYR A 520 -27.11 1.10 20.41
C TYR A 520 -27.04 1.00 21.94
N PRO A 521 -27.70 0.01 22.56
CA PRO A 521 -27.49 -0.27 23.97
C PRO A 521 -26.10 -0.88 24.17
N ILE A 522 -25.40 -0.44 25.18
CA ILE A 522 -24.08 -0.94 25.58
C ILE A 522 -24.20 -1.55 26.96
N ILE A 523 -23.86 -2.80 27.09
CA ILE A 523 -23.77 -3.54 28.34
C ILE A 523 -22.31 -3.95 28.54
N ARG A 524 -21.74 -3.65 29.68
CA ARG A 524 -20.38 -4.02 30.04
C ARG A 524 -20.37 -5.39 30.70
N ALA A 525 -19.59 -6.31 30.19
CA ALA A 525 -19.40 -7.62 30.77
C ALA A 525 -18.04 -8.20 30.43
N ARG A 526 -17.58 -9.16 31.19
CA ARG A 526 -16.34 -9.90 30.95
C ARG A 526 -16.66 -11.32 30.56
N LEU A 527 -15.97 -11.88 29.56
CA LEU A 527 -16.03 -13.30 29.26
C LEU A 527 -15.25 -14.10 30.30
N THR A 528 -15.94 -14.92 31.07
CA THR A 528 -15.34 -15.67 32.19
C THR A 528 -15.16 -17.13 31.90
N GLU A 529 -16.06 -17.75 31.14
CA GLU A 529 -15.98 -19.19 30.83
C GLU A 529 -16.34 -19.46 29.36
N ILE A 530 -15.73 -20.49 28.82
CA ILE A 530 -16.02 -21.08 27.52
C ILE A 530 -16.31 -22.57 27.74
N ASN A 531 -17.51 -23.02 27.42
CA ASN A 531 -17.98 -24.40 27.63
C ASN A 531 -17.79 -24.89 29.08
N GLY A 532 -17.99 -24.01 30.09
CA GLY A 532 -17.84 -24.32 31.50
C GLY A 532 -16.40 -24.37 32.01
N LEU A 533 -15.40 -24.07 31.16
CA LEU A 533 -14.01 -23.94 31.56
C LEU A 533 -13.62 -22.46 31.67
N ARG A 534 -12.79 -22.09 32.60
CA ARG A 534 -12.33 -20.71 32.72
C ARG A 534 -11.65 -20.24 31.45
N ALA A 535 -12.08 -19.12 30.90
CA ALA A 535 -11.55 -18.58 29.64
C ALA A 535 -10.03 -18.25 29.74
N THR A 536 -9.56 -17.85 30.93
CA THR A 536 -8.13 -17.60 31.20
C THR A 536 -7.25 -18.84 31.19
N ASP A 537 -7.83 -20.02 31.40
CA ASP A 537 -7.10 -21.30 31.38
C ASP A 537 -6.97 -21.86 29.96
N LEU A 538 -7.92 -21.48 29.10
CA LEU A 538 -7.96 -21.87 27.66
C LEU A 538 -7.14 -20.94 26.77
N VAL A 539 -7.10 -19.65 27.12
CA VAL A 539 -6.44 -18.61 26.32
C VAL A 539 -5.39 -17.93 27.19
N HIS A 540 -4.12 -18.21 26.94
CA HIS A 540 -3.00 -17.68 27.73
C HIS A 540 -2.75 -16.20 27.44
N GLU A 541 -2.18 -15.49 28.40
CA GLU A 541 -1.65 -14.14 28.19
C GLU A 541 -0.54 -14.20 27.12
N GLY A 542 -0.76 -13.56 25.99
CA GLY A 542 0.13 -13.62 24.82
C GLY A 542 -0.49 -14.29 23.59
N ASP A 543 -1.54 -15.07 23.76
CA ASP A 543 -2.34 -15.57 22.64
C ASP A 543 -3.18 -14.44 22.02
N PRO A 544 -3.51 -14.54 20.73
CA PRO A 544 -4.35 -13.54 20.05
C PRO A 544 -5.72 -13.30 20.70
N GLY A 545 -6.23 -14.27 21.48
CA GLY A 545 -7.50 -14.19 22.23
C GLY A 545 -7.38 -13.53 23.60
N GLY A 546 -6.16 -13.43 24.16
CA GLY A 546 -5.93 -12.94 25.54
C GLY A 546 -6.47 -11.54 25.80
N GLU A 547 -6.41 -10.64 24.82
CA GLU A 547 -7.02 -9.32 24.95
C GLU A 547 -8.54 -9.34 25.11
N THR A 548 -9.22 -10.32 24.52
CA THR A 548 -10.68 -10.44 24.59
C THR A 548 -11.12 -10.98 25.96
N VAL A 549 -10.32 -11.86 26.56
CA VAL A 549 -10.63 -12.49 27.84
C VAL A 549 -10.27 -11.57 29.03
N ASN A 550 -9.18 -10.80 28.93
CA ASN A 550 -8.64 -10.01 30.03
C ASN A 550 -9.22 -8.58 30.15
N ARG A 551 -10.17 -8.19 29.28
CA ARG A 551 -10.81 -6.86 29.35
C ARG A 551 -12.31 -6.96 29.46
N GLU A 552 -12.94 -5.88 29.92
CA GLU A 552 -14.37 -5.69 29.78
C GLU A 552 -14.74 -5.51 28.31
N LEU A 553 -15.79 -6.21 27.92
CA LEU A 553 -16.35 -6.17 26.58
C LEU A 553 -17.60 -5.31 26.57
N ASN A 554 -17.79 -4.56 25.48
CA ASN A 554 -19.04 -3.89 25.21
C ASN A 554 -19.93 -4.85 24.42
N LEU A 555 -20.99 -5.33 25.05
CA LEU A 555 -22.02 -6.15 24.45
C LEU A 555 -23.16 -5.25 23.98
N THR A 556 -23.92 -5.71 23.00
CA THR A 556 -25.13 -5.03 22.54
C THR A 556 -26.22 -6.04 22.18
N TRP A 557 -27.45 -5.56 22.10
CA TRP A 557 -28.54 -6.32 21.50
C TRP A 557 -29.18 -5.52 20.36
N LEU A 558 -29.59 -6.22 19.30
CA LEU A 558 -30.18 -5.61 18.11
C LEU A 558 -31.26 -6.51 17.52
N ALA A 559 -32.36 -5.89 17.09
CA ALA A 559 -33.44 -6.58 16.39
C ALA A 559 -33.07 -6.88 14.93
N GLN A 560 -32.31 -6.01 14.30
CA GLN A 560 -31.88 -6.13 12.91
C GLN A 560 -30.36 -6.13 12.81
N LEU A 561 -29.85 -6.99 11.90
CA LEU A 561 -28.42 -7.02 11.63
C LEU A 561 -27.97 -5.73 10.93
N PRO A 562 -26.93 -5.06 11.40
CA PRO A 562 -26.38 -3.92 10.68
C PRO A 562 -25.94 -4.32 9.28
N GLY A 563 -26.29 -3.54 8.26
CA GLY A 563 -26.02 -3.88 6.86
C GLY A 563 -24.53 -3.99 6.51
N HIS A 564 -23.66 -3.49 7.37
CA HIS A 564 -22.19 -3.58 7.24
C HIS A 564 -21.59 -4.78 7.99
N ASN A 565 -22.41 -5.65 8.59
CA ASN A 565 -21.99 -6.85 9.30
C ASN A 565 -22.58 -8.12 8.64
N PRO A 566 -22.07 -8.56 7.46
CA PRO A 566 -22.63 -9.71 6.78
C PRO A 566 -22.48 -10.99 7.60
N LEU A 567 -23.50 -11.84 7.54
CA LEU A 567 -23.51 -13.16 8.17
C LEU A 567 -22.59 -14.09 7.38
N VAL A 568 -21.68 -14.78 8.07
CA VAL A 568 -20.76 -15.75 7.48
C VAL A 568 -21.27 -17.18 7.63
N ALA A 569 -21.81 -17.49 8.80
CA ALA A 569 -22.37 -18.82 9.11
C ALA A 569 -23.44 -18.71 10.18
N GLY A 570 -24.36 -19.68 10.22
CA GLY A 570 -25.44 -19.70 11.20
C GLY A 570 -26.68 -18.96 10.72
N GLN A 571 -27.54 -18.55 11.66
CA GLN A 571 -28.83 -17.90 11.39
C GLN A 571 -28.98 -16.60 12.16
N TRP A 572 -29.71 -15.65 11.57
CA TRP A 572 -30.12 -14.39 12.18
C TRP A 572 -31.64 -14.23 12.12
N PRO A 573 -32.32 -13.72 13.12
CA PRO A 573 -31.81 -13.27 14.42
C PRO A 573 -31.50 -14.45 15.38
N PRO A 574 -30.56 -14.26 16.36
CA PRO A 574 -30.36 -15.24 17.41
C PRO A 574 -31.63 -15.35 18.28
N LYS A 575 -31.90 -16.52 18.86
CA LYS A 575 -32.99 -16.73 19.80
C LYS A 575 -32.59 -16.32 21.22
N ALA A 576 -33.57 -16.27 22.14
CA ALA A 576 -33.25 -16.01 23.55
C ALA A 576 -32.24 -17.05 24.08
N GLY A 577 -31.21 -16.58 24.76
CA GLY A 577 -30.07 -17.42 25.20
C GLY A 577 -29.01 -17.71 24.12
N GLU A 578 -29.13 -17.14 22.94
CA GLU A 578 -28.15 -17.25 21.88
C GLU A 578 -27.40 -15.92 21.63
N VAL A 579 -26.23 -16.00 21.02
CA VAL A 579 -25.41 -14.84 20.68
C VAL A 579 -24.78 -14.97 19.30
N SER A 580 -24.73 -13.87 18.56
CA SER A 580 -23.95 -13.76 17.34
C SER A 580 -22.56 -13.18 17.66
N ILE A 581 -21.49 -13.89 17.21
CA ILE A 581 -20.11 -13.50 17.48
C ILE A 581 -19.40 -13.04 16.19
N GLU A 582 -18.44 -12.14 16.33
CA GLU A 582 -17.55 -11.74 15.24
C GLU A 582 -16.57 -12.88 14.90
N GLN A 583 -16.38 -13.15 13.62
CA GLN A 583 -15.60 -14.30 13.11
C GLN A 583 -14.14 -14.26 13.60
N GLY A 584 -13.49 -13.10 13.62
CA GLY A 584 -12.11 -12.97 14.08
C GLY A 584 -11.95 -13.24 15.56
N VAL A 585 -12.93 -12.82 16.39
CA VAL A 585 -12.97 -13.16 17.83
C VAL A 585 -13.21 -14.66 18.01
N ALA A 586 -14.12 -15.26 17.27
CA ALA A 586 -14.36 -16.71 17.32
C ALA A 586 -13.10 -17.51 16.99
N GLN A 587 -12.36 -17.11 15.97
CA GLN A 587 -11.08 -17.75 15.59
C GLN A 587 -10.00 -17.58 16.66
N ARG A 588 -9.87 -16.38 17.25
CA ARG A 588 -8.88 -16.11 18.30
C ARG A 588 -9.18 -16.84 19.61
N LEU A 589 -10.46 -17.04 19.93
CA LEU A 589 -10.89 -17.80 21.13
C LEU A 589 -10.97 -19.30 20.84
N GLY A 590 -10.87 -19.75 19.60
CA GLY A 590 -11.01 -21.16 19.20
C GLY A 590 -12.44 -21.72 19.33
N VAL A 591 -13.48 -20.85 19.34
CA VAL A 591 -14.89 -21.22 19.53
C VAL A 591 -15.64 -21.38 18.22
N LYS A 592 -16.71 -22.20 18.24
CA LYS A 592 -17.54 -22.54 17.08
C LYS A 592 -19.03 -22.32 17.39
N ILE A 593 -19.86 -22.38 16.37
CA ILE A 593 -21.32 -22.39 16.53
C ILE A 593 -21.71 -23.61 17.38
N GLY A 594 -22.52 -23.37 18.41
CA GLY A 594 -22.95 -24.36 19.39
C GLY A 594 -22.19 -24.31 20.73
N ASP A 595 -21.04 -23.62 20.77
CA ASP A 595 -20.32 -23.43 22.04
C ASP A 595 -21.04 -22.45 22.94
N THR A 596 -20.91 -22.66 24.27
CA THR A 596 -21.53 -21.82 25.30
C THR A 596 -20.51 -20.88 25.92
N LEU A 597 -20.86 -19.61 26.00
CA LEU A 597 -20.07 -18.55 26.60
C LEU A 597 -20.74 -18.06 27.87
N THR A 598 -19.99 -17.90 28.96
CA THR A 598 -20.45 -17.30 30.21
C THR A 598 -19.86 -15.91 30.35
N PHE A 599 -20.72 -14.92 30.53
CA PHE A 599 -20.35 -13.55 30.74
C PHE A 599 -20.69 -13.13 32.17
N THR A 600 -19.80 -12.38 32.81
CA THR A 600 -20.05 -11.75 34.10
C THR A 600 -20.17 -10.25 33.91
N GLY A 601 -21.35 -9.71 34.11
CA GLY A 601 -21.67 -8.27 34.15
C GLY A 601 -21.63 -7.73 35.57
N ASP A 602 -22.19 -6.52 35.74
CA ASP A 602 -22.24 -5.82 37.06
C ASP A 602 -23.23 -6.45 38.03
N THR A 603 -24.21 -7.23 37.57
CA THR A 603 -25.24 -7.83 38.41
C THR A 603 -25.05 -9.34 38.59
N GLN A 604 -25.39 -10.12 37.57
CA GLN A 604 -25.31 -11.58 37.63
C GLN A 604 -24.65 -12.14 36.38
N PRO A 605 -23.94 -13.28 36.50
CA PRO A 605 -23.40 -13.96 35.31
C PRO A 605 -24.57 -14.50 34.48
N PHE A 606 -24.39 -14.47 33.16
CA PHE A 606 -25.34 -15.01 32.18
C PHE A 606 -24.61 -15.80 31.11
N GLN A 607 -25.33 -16.77 30.55
CA GLN A 607 -24.80 -17.66 29.53
C GLN A 607 -25.50 -17.44 28.19
N ALA A 608 -24.76 -17.66 27.12
CA ALA A 608 -25.30 -17.65 25.76
C ALA A 608 -24.58 -18.65 24.85
N THR A 609 -25.34 -19.30 23.97
CA THR A 609 -24.81 -20.22 22.98
C THR A 609 -24.55 -19.51 21.66
N ILE A 610 -23.43 -19.76 21.01
CA ILE A 610 -23.09 -19.15 19.73
C ILE A 610 -24.01 -19.73 18.63
N SER A 611 -24.85 -18.89 18.03
CA SER A 611 -25.78 -19.27 16.95
C SER A 611 -25.30 -18.87 15.58
N SER A 612 -24.45 -17.84 15.49
CA SER A 612 -23.97 -17.34 14.20
C SER A 612 -22.63 -16.63 14.28
N LEU A 613 -21.94 -16.65 13.14
CA LEU A 613 -20.70 -15.92 12.90
C LEU A 613 -20.96 -14.82 11.89
N ARG A 614 -20.46 -13.61 12.17
CA ARG A 614 -20.56 -12.46 11.29
C ARG A 614 -19.20 -11.83 11.04
N GLN A 615 -19.03 -11.27 9.87
CA GLN A 615 -17.85 -10.48 9.55
C GLN A 615 -18.07 -9.03 9.93
N VAL A 616 -17.10 -8.45 10.62
CA VAL A 616 -17.15 -7.04 11.05
C VAL A 616 -15.96 -6.30 10.44
N ASP A 617 -16.26 -5.17 9.78
CA ASP A 617 -15.22 -4.27 9.32
C ASP A 617 -14.89 -3.26 10.42
N TRP A 618 -13.82 -3.53 11.16
CA TRP A 618 -13.31 -2.66 12.23
C TRP A 618 -12.62 -1.40 11.71
N GLU A 619 -12.35 -1.33 10.43
CA GLU A 619 -11.75 -0.15 9.79
C GLU A 619 -12.83 0.88 9.46
N SER A 620 -14.10 0.47 9.41
CA SER A 620 -15.22 1.39 9.28
C SER A 620 -15.43 2.16 10.59
N LEU A 621 -15.58 3.48 10.50
CA LEU A 621 -15.83 4.35 11.65
C LEU A 621 -17.30 4.31 12.04
N ARG A 622 -17.86 3.12 12.19
CA ARG A 622 -19.24 2.85 12.63
C ARG A 622 -19.21 2.09 13.95
N PRO A 623 -20.24 2.25 14.79
CA PRO A 623 -20.35 1.44 15.99
C PRO A 623 -20.39 -0.06 15.65
N ASN A 624 -19.43 -0.82 16.14
CA ASN A 624 -19.29 -2.25 15.95
C ASN A 624 -19.08 -2.97 17.27
N PHE A 625 -19.55 -4.21 17.36
CA PHE A 625 -19.53 -5.01 18.59
C PHE A 625 -19.04 -6.41 18.31
N PHE A 626 -18.30 -7.00 19.24
CA PHE A 626 -17.87 -8.41 19.14
C PHE A 626 -19.02 -9.37 19.27
N PHE A 627 -19.97 -9.06 20.17
CA PHE A 627 -21.10 -9.90 20.50
C PHE A 627 -22.40 -9.13 20.36
N ILE A 628 -23.36 -9.68 19.65
CA ILE A 628 -24.71 -9.12 19.49
C ILE A 628 -25.73 -10.15 19.95
N PHE A 629 -26.57 -9.73 20.89
CA PHE A 629 -27.65 -10.53 21.48
C PHE A 629 -29.00 -10.19 20.83
N PRO A 630 -30.01 -11.04 20.95
CA PRO A 630 -31.39 -10.68 20.60
C PRO A 630 -31.98 -9.70 21.62
N PRO A 631 -32.98 -8.91 21.22
CA PRO A 631 -33.70 -8.03 22.13
C PRO A 631 -34.29 -8.79 23.33
N GLY A 632 -34.25 -8.15 24.50
CA GLY A 632 -34.78 -8.74 25.73
C GLY A 632 -33.84 -9.68 26.49
N SER A 633 -32.73 -10.09 25.91
CA SER A 633 -31.78 -11.03 26.57
C SER A 633 -30.93 -10.40 27.67
N LEU A 634 -30.74 -9.09 27.62
CA LEU A 634 -29.84 -8.37 28.54
C LEU A 634 -30.57 -7.28 29.35
N ASP A 635 -31.91 -7.36 29.48
CA ASP A 635 -32.71 -6.34 30.18
C ASP A 635 -32.44 -6.28 31.68
N SER A 636 -31.93 -7.36 32.25
CA SER A 636 -31.55 -7.41 33.69
C SER A 636 -30.21 -6.76 33.99
N GLN A 637 -29.45 -6.35 32.97
CA GLN A 637 -28.13 -5.75 33.14
C GLN A 637 -28.20 -4.22 33.00
N PRO A 638 -27.39 -3.45 33.74
CA PRO A 638 -27.28 -2.01 33.54
C PRO A 638 -26.88 -1.67 32.09
N GLN A 639 -27.63 -0.76 31.45
CA GLN A 639 -27.46 -0.39 30.05
C GLN A 639 -27.18 1.11 29.95
N SER A 640 -26.15 1.44 29.18
CA SER A 640 -25.94 2.79 28.64
C SER A 640 -26.16 2.77 27.14
N TRP A 641 -26.53 3.90 26.54
CA TRP A 641 -26.79 3.97 25.12
C TRP A 641 -25.74 4.80 24.38
N LEU A 642 -25.49 4.43 23.15
CA LEU A 642 -24.59 5.12 22.24
C LEU A 642 -25.36 5.45 20.96
N THR A 643 -25.18 6.68 20.46
CA THR A 643 -25.61 7.05 19.11
C THR A 643 -24.54 7.85 18.41
N SER A 644 -24.67 8.03 17.12
CA SER A 644 -23.78 8.87 16.32
C SER A 644 -24.59 9.71 15.33
N PHE A 645 -24.06 10.88 15.00
CA PHE A 645 -24.71 11.78 14.03
C PHE A 645 -23.66 12.62 13.30
N ARG A 646 -24.06 13.18 12.17
CA ARG A 646 -23.28 14.18 11.45
C ARG A 646 -23.82 15.57 11.69
N TYR A 647 -22.94 16.48 12.07
CA TYR A 647 -23.25 17.89 12.23
C TYR A 647 -22.04 18.76 11.82
N ASP A 648 -22.27 19.66 10.86
CA ASP A 648 -21.20 20.51 10.30
C ASP A 648 -21.37 22.00 10.74
N GLY A 649 -22.25 22.30 11.73
CA GLY A 649 -22.63 23.66 12.15
C GLY A 649 -21.83 24.27 13.33
N GLY A 650 -20.66 23.69 13.68
CA GLY A 650 -19.79 24.21 14.75
C GLY A 650 -20.18 23.77 16.17
N ASP A 651 -19.45 24.25 17.18
CA ASP A 651 -19.49 23.71 18.54
C ASP A 651 -20.72 24.13 19.37
N THR A 652 -21.57 25.00 18.86
CA THR A 652 -22.73 25.55 19.61
C THR A 652 -23.74 24.49 20.01
N LEU A 653 -24.09 23.57 19.09
CA LEU A 653 -25.00 22.45 19.36
C LEU A 653 -24.42 21.52 20.44
N ILE A 654 -23.15 21.21 20.33
CA ILE A 654 -22.44 20.29 21.23
C ILE A 654 -22.36 20.89 22.63
N THR A 655 -22.09 22.18 22.72
CA THR A 655 -22.08 22.91 24.00
C THR A 655 -23.48 22.93 24.65
N GLN A 656 -24.54 23.13 23.86
CA GLN A 656 -25.91 23.08 24.36
C GLN A 656 -26.31 21.68 24.82
N LEU A 657 -25.96 20.64 24.02
CA LEU A 657 -26.21 19.24 24.35
C LEU A 657 -25.53 18.86 25.66
N ASN A 658 -24.28 19.24 25.88
CA ASN A 658 -23.51 18.95 27.08
C ASN A 658 -24.05 19.70 28.31
N ARG A 659 -24.58 20.94 28.15
CA ARG A 659 -25.19 21.70 29.23
C ARG A 659 -26.53 21.10 29.66
N GLN A 660 -27.34 20.67 28.71
CA GLN A 660 -28.65 20.08 28.98
C GLN A 660 -28.55 18.66 29.55
N PHE A 661 -27.51 17.90 29.13
CA PHE A 661 -27.30 16.53 29.54
C PHE A 661 -25.84 16.34 30.01
N PRO A 662 -25.50 16.73 31.22
CA PRO A 662 -24.11 16.69 31.72
C PRO A 662 -23.48 15.28 31.80
N THR A 663 -24.33 14.25 31.90
CA THR A 663 -23.90 12.84 31.96
C THR A 663 -23.44 12.28 30.62
N LEU A 664 -23.80 12.93 29.53
CA LEU A 664 -23.42 12.49 28.18
C LEU A 664 -21.94 12.77 27.89
N THR A 665 -21.35 11.86 27.19
CA THR A 665 -20.01 12.05 26.66
C THR A 665 -20.12 12.21 25.15
N VAL A 666 -19.87 13.43 24.64
CA VAL A 666 -19.83 13.69 23.19
C VAL A 666 -18.41 13.64 22.71
N LEU A 667 -18.16 12.77 21.75
CA LEU A 667 -16.87 12.58 21.12
C LEU A 667 -16.90 13.19 19.72
N ASP A 668 -16.07 14.22 19.49
CA ASP A 668 -15.83 14.77 18.15
C ASP A 668 -14.71 13.98 17.46
N VAL A 669 -15.08 13.25 16.44
CA VAL A 669 -14.12 12.54 15.57
C VAL A 669 -13.91 13.26 14.24
N GLY A 670 -14.54 14.43 14.05
CA GLY A 670 -14.49 15.18 12.80
C GLY A 670 -13.07 15.59 12.40
N ALA A 671 -12.29 16.11 13.35
CA ALA A 671 -10.89 16.47 13.12
C ALA A 671 -10.04 15.24 12.72
N ILE A 672 -10.29 14.10 13.38
CA ILE A 672 -9.63 12.83 13.09
C ILE A 672 -9.98 12.33 11.68
N LEU A 673 -11.28 12.40 11.33
CA LEU A 673 -11.76 12.03 9.99
C LEU A 673 -11.18 12.90 8.89
N GLN A 674 -11.11 14.20 9.12
CA GLN A 674 -10.50 15.14 8.19
C GLN A 674 -9.01 14.85 7.99
N GLN A 675 -8.28 14.62 9.07
CA GLN A 675 -6.86 14.30 9.01
C GLN A 675 -6.60 12.95 8.32
N LEU A 676 -7.39 11.91 8.64
CA LEU A 676 -7.32 10.62 7.98
C LEU A 676 -7.66 10.74 6.49
N GLY A 677 -8.72 11.48 6.16
CA GLY A 677 -9.12 11.76 4.78
C GLY A 677 -8.02 12.48 3.99
N ALA A 678 -7.36 13.46 4.58
CA ALA A 678 -6.23 14.17 3.97
C ALA A 678 -5.06 13.21 3.69
N VAL A 679 -4.68 12.37 4.65
CA VAL A 679 -3.61 11.36 4.47
C VAL A 679 -3.98 10.38 3.35
N LEU A 680 -5.19 9.85 3.33
CA LEU A 680 -5.65 8.92 2.29
C LEU A 680 -5.68 9.58 0.91
N GLN A 681 -6.10 10.84 0.82
CA GLN A 681 -6.10 11.61 -0.41
C GLN A 681 -4.67 11.85 -0.93
N GLN A 682 -3.73 12.20 -0.04
CA GLN A 682 -2.31 12.38 -0.38
C GLN A 682 -1.71 11.09 -0.94
N VAL A 683 -1.90 9.98 -0.25
CA VAL A 683 -1.41 8.68 -0.69
C VAL A 683 -2.07 8.29 -2.01
N GLY A 684 -3.38 8.50 -2.15
CA GLY A 684 -4.12 8.23 -3.38
C GLY A 684 -3.55 8.98 -4.59
N LEU A 685 -3.27 10.26 -4.42
CA LEU A 685 -2.69 11.10 -5.49
C LEU A 685 -1.25 10.67 -5.84
N ALA A 686 -0.44 10.30 -4.84
CA ALA A 686 0.90 9.76 -5.07
C ALA A 686 0.86 8.45 -5.87
N LEU A 687 -0.07 7.55 -5.52
CA LEU A 687 -0.29 6.30 -6.25
C LEU A 687 -0.74 6.57 -7.69
N GLU A 688 -1.62 7.55 -7.91
CA GLU A 688 -2.11 7.92 -9.23
C GLU A 688 -0.98 8.36 -10.16
N VAL A 689 -0.11 9.23 -9.67
CA VAL A 689 1.03 9.72 -10.44
C VAL A 689 2.03 8.59 -10.73
N MET A 690 2.29 7.70 -9.77
CA MET A 690 3.14 6.52 -9.99
C MET A 690 2.57 5.60 -11.07
N VAL A 691 1.27 5.35 -11.04
CA VAL A 691 0.59 4.55 -12.08
C VAL A 691 0.74 5.18 -13.46
N VAL A 692 0.54 6.49 -13.57
CA VAL A 692 0.73 7.21 -14.85
C VAL A 692 2.16 7.04 -15.37
N LEU A 693 3.17 7.15 -14.51
CA LEU A 693 4.56 6.97 -14.89
C LEU A 693 4.83 5.54 -15.38
N VAL A 694 4.36 4.52 -14.66
CA VAL A 694 4.52 3.11 -15.05
C VAL A 694 3.77 2.79 -16.34
N LEU A 695 2.57 3.34 -16.52
CA LEU A 695 1.80 3.22 -17.77
C LEU A 695 2.57 3.83 -18.96
N PHE A 696 3.19 4.98 -18.75
CA PHE A 696 4.02 5.60 -19.78
C PHE A 696 5.22 4.72 -20.16
N CYS A 697 5.91 4.14 -19.17
CA CYS A 697 6.99 3.18 -19.38
C CYS A 697 6.51 1.93 -20.15
N GLY A 698 5.38 1.37 -19.73
CA GLY A 698 4.79 0.20 -20.40
C GLY A 698 4.37 0.50 -21.83
N ALA A 699 3.79 1.68 -22.10
CA ALA A 699 3.45 2.11 -23.45
C ALA A 699 4.69 2.19 -24.34
N LEU A 700 5.79 2.78 -23.86
CA LEU A 700 7.04 2.85 -24.62
C LEU A 700 7.64 1.46 -24.85
N LEU A 701 7.54 0.54 -23.89
CA LEU A 701 7.94 -0.85 -24.08
C LEU A 701 7.14 -1.52 -25.18
N LEU A 702 5.81 -1.38 -25.18
CA LEU A 702 4.95 -1.91 -26.24
C LEU A 702 5.30 -1.33 -27.61
N LEU A 703 5.55 -0.03 -27.69
CA LEU A 703 6.01 0.63 -28.92
C LEU A 703 7.34 0.04 -29.43
N ALA A 704 8.30 -0.17 -28.53
CA ALA A 704 9.58 -0.79 -28.88
C ALA A 704 9.40 -2.23 -29.40
N GLN A 705 8.57 -3.03 -28.74
CA GLN A 705 8.27 -4.41 -29.15
C GLN A 705 7.62 -4.48 -30.54
N ILE A 706 6.65 -3.62 -30.82
CA ILE A 706 5.98 -3.55 -32.14
C ILE A 706 6.97 -3.12 -33.21
N GLN A 707 7.84 -2.13 -32.96
CA GLN A 707 8.86 -1.69 -33.92
C GLN A 707 9.83 -2.81 -34.28
N VAL A 708 10.23 -3.63 -33.30
CA VAL A 708 11.08 -4.81 -33.53
C VAL A 708 10.38 -5.82 -34.43
N GLY A 709 9.13 -6.14 -34.14
CA GLY A 709 8.31 -7.03 -34.95
C GLY A 709 8.13 -6.55 -36.40
N MET A 710 7.87 -5.24 -36.55
CA MET A 710 7.64 -4.65 -37.90
C MET A 710 8.88 -4.62 -38.81
N ARG A 711 10.09 -4.51 -38.25
CA ARG A 711 11.31 -4.55 -39.07
C ARG A 711 11.58 -5.92 -39.65
N GLN A 712 11.30 -6.99 -38.92
CA GLN A 712 11.39 -8.36 -39.41
C GLN A 712 10.42 -8.59 -40.58
N ARG A 713 9.26 -7.89 -40.57
CA ARG A 713 8.24 -7.99 -41.61
C ARG A 713 8.52 -7.20 -42.89
N ARG A 714 9.37 -6.22 -42.82
CA ARG A 714 9.61 -5.33 -44.00
C ARG A 714 9.96 -6.12 -45.23
N GLN A 715 10.80 -7.14 -45.12
CA GLN A 715 11.18 -8.00 -46.24
C GLN A 715 10.00 -8.79 -46.84
N GLU A 716 9.16 -9.37 -45.99
CA GLU A 716 7.96 -10.10 -46.40
C GLU A 716 6.94 -9.17 -47.08
N LEU A 717 6.72 -7.97 -46.56
CA LEU A 717 5.81 -6.99 -47.16
C LEU A 717 6.29 -6.51 -48.53
N ILE A 718 7.61 -6.42 -48.76
CA ILE A 718 8.20 -6.11 -50.06
C ILE A 718 7.89 -7.23 -51.04
N VAL A 719 8.08 -8.50 -50.65
CA VAL A 719 7.77 -9.68 -51.47
C VAL A 719 6.28 -9.72 -51.82
N TYR A 720 5.38 -9.51 -50.88
CA TYR A 720 3.94 -9.45 -51.19
C TYR A 720 3.61 -8.33 -52.21
N ARG A 721 4.28 -7.19 -52.09
CA ARG A 721 4.08 -6.05 -52.99
C ARG A 721 4.62 -6.33 -54.39
N THR A 722 5.75 -7.01 -54.51
CA THR A 722 6.31 -7.44 -55.82
C THR A 722 5.44 -8.49 -56.48
N LEU A 723 4.72 -9.32 -55.69
CA LEU A 723 3.71 -10.27 -56.17
C LEU A 723 2.35 -9.62 -56.49
N GLY A 724 2.23 -8.27 -56.42
CA GLY A 724 1.02 -7.56 -56.84
C GLY A 724 0.00 -7.30 -55.71
N ALA A 725 0.34 -7.55 -54.44
CA ALA A 725 -0.56 -7.30 -53.34
C ALA A 725 -0.87 -5.78 -53.19
N GLY A 726 -2.14 -5.44 -53.30
CA GLY A 726 -2.62 -4.05 -53.14
C GLY A 726 -2.47 -3.55 -51.67
N GLN A 727 -2.39 -2.23 -51.50
CA GLN A 727 -2.23 -1.60 -50.17
C GLN A 727 -3.33 -1.98 -49.19
N ARG A 728 -4.58 -2.15 -49.67
CA ARG A 728 -5.73 -2.56 -48.82
C ARG A 728 -5.54 -3.98 -48.22
N LEU A 729 -5.04 -4.91 -49.04
CA LEU A 729 -4.77 -6.28 -48.62
C LEU A 729 -3.65 -6.30 -47.56
N LEU A 730 -2.55 -5.58 -47.79
CA LEU A 730 -1.42 -5.49 -46.87
C LEU A 730 -1.84 -4.87 -45.54
N ARG A 731 -2.65 -3.82 -45.55
CA ARG A 731 -3.20 -3.21 -44.32
C ARG A 731 -4.07 -4.19 -43.57
N ALA A 732 -5.01 -4.85 -44.23
CA ALA A 732 -5.90 -5.80 -43.62
C ALA A 732 -5.14 -7.00 -43.04
N THR A 733 -4.10 -7.49 -43.69
CA THR A 733 -3.25 -8.57 -43.19
C THR A 733 -2.50 -8.16 -41.93
N LEU A 734 -1.92 -6.95 -41.91
CA LEU A 734 -1.25 -6.42 -40.69
C LEU A 734 -2.23 -6.23 -39.53
N TRP A 735 -3.37 -5.64 -39.85
CA TRP A 735 -4.39 -5.39 -38.81
C TRP A 735 -4.84 -6.71 -38.16
N TRP A 736 -5.19 -7.72 -38.96
CA TRP A 736 -5.61 -9.02 -38.46
C TRP A 736 -4.52 -9.75 -37.68
N GLU A 737 -3.27 -9.66 -38.10
CA GLU A 737 -2.18 -10.31 -37.41
C GLU A 737 -1.97 -9.72 -35.99
N PHE A 738 -1.88 -8.38 -35.92
CA PHE A 738 -1.73 -7.73 -34.62
C PHE A 738 -3.00 -7.84 -33.77
N ALA A 739 -4.20 -7.92 -34.38
CA ALA A 739 -5.44 -8.20 -33.66
C ALA A 739 -5.44 -9.59 -33.03
N VAL A 740 -5.01 -10.63 -33.79
CA VAL A 740 -4.92 -12.01 -33.26
C VAL A 740 -3.86 -12.11 -32.17
N LEU A 741 -2.67 -11.53 -32.40
CA LEU A 741 -1.62 -11.48 -31.39
C LEU A 741 -2.07 -10.74 -30.14
N GLY A 742 -2.73 -9.59 -30.30
CA GLY A 742 -3.24 -8.80 -29.18
C GLY A 742 -4.32 -9.51 -28.39
N LEU A 743 -5.26 -10.17 -29.10
CA LEU A 743 -6.30 -10.96 -28.46
C LEU A 743 -5.71 -12.10 -27.62
N SER A 744 -4.81 -12.89 -28.22
CA SER A 744 -4.15 -14.02 -27.55
C SER A 744 -3.28 -13.54 -26.37
N ALA A 745 -2.54 -12.44 -26.55
CA ALA A 745 -1.73 -11.84 -25.50
C ALA A 745 -2.59 -11.26 -24.37
N GLY A 746 -3.72 -10.63 -24.73
CA GLY A 746 -4.64 -10.06 -23.75
C GLY A 746 -5.34 -11.12 -22.91
N VAL A 747 -5.76 -12.26 -23.52
CA VAL A 747 -6.33 -13.39 -22.77
C VAL A 747 -5.30 -13.97 -21.79
N ALA A 748 -4.07 -14.21 -22.26
CA ALA A 748 -3.01 -14.73 -21.41
C ALA A 748 -2.63 -13.76 -20.29
N ALA A 749 -2.60 -12.45 -20.58
CA ALA A 749 -2.36 -11.40 -19.61
C ALA A 749 -3.48 -11.31 -18.56
N ALA A 750 -4.75 -11.44 -18.98
CA ALA A 750 -5.90 -11.42 -18.08
C ALA A 750 -5.85 -12.56 -17.08
N LEU A 751 -5.59 -13.80 -17.55
CA LEU A 751 -5.46 -14.96 -16.68
C LEU A 751 -4.28 -14.86 -15.73
N GLY A 752 -3.13 -14.36 -16.21
CA GLY A 752 -1.95 -14.15 -15.38
C GLY A 752 -2.14 -13.05 -14.34
N ALA A 753 -2.80 -11.95 -14.73
CA ALA A 753 -3.13 -10.85 -13.82
C ALA A 753 -4.11 -11.28 -12.74
N GLU A 754 -5.15 -12.06 -13.09
CA GLU A 754 -6.12 -12.60 -12.13
C GLU A 754 -5.45 -13.52 -11.11
N ALA A 755 -4.56 -14.42 -11.56
CA ALA A 755 -3.81 -15.31 -10.67
C ALA A 755 -2.89 -14.52 -9.72
N ALA A 756 -2.18 -13.50 -10.25
CA ALA A 756 -1.32 -12.64 -9.45
C ALA A 756 -2.14 -11.78 -8.46
N LEU A 757 -3.27 -11.24 -8.91
CA LEU A 757 -4.17 -10.44 -8.09
C LEU A 757 -4.76 -11.26 -6.95
N TRP A 758 -5.20 -12.50 -7.23
CA TRP A 758 -5.69 -13.44 -6.21
C TRP A 758 -4.64 -13.69 -5.12
N LEU A 759 -3.38 -13.94 -5.52
CA LEU A 759 -2.28 -14.16 -4.59
C LEU A 759 -1.98 -12.91 -3.74
N LEU A 760 -1.93 -11.73 -4.40
CA LEU A 760 -1.62 -10.46 -3.74
C LEU A 760 -2.74 -10.05 -2.78
N GLN A 761 -4.01 -10.11 -3.21
CA GLN A 761 -5.15 -9.74 -2.37
C GLN A 761 -5.22 -10.62 -1.13
N ARG A 762 -5.04 -11.94 -1.27
CA ARG A 762 -5.18 -12.89 -0.17
C ARG A 762 -3.98 -12.94 0.78
N LYS A 763 -2.74 -12.77 0.27
CA LYS A 763 -1.51 -13.02 1.05
C LYS A 763 -0.79 -11.74 1.51
N VAL A 764 -1.06 -10.62 0.85
CA VAL A 764 -0.34 -9.37 1.09
C VAL A 764 -1.27 -8.28 1.62
N PHE A 765 -2.44 -8.13 1.00
CA PHE A 765 -3.37 -7.04 1.33
C PHE A 765 -4.54 -7.47 2.24
N ASP A 766 -4.70 -8.76 2.53
CA ASP A 766 -5.82 -9.33 3.31
C ASP A 766 -7.19 -8.89 2.79
N PHE A 767 -7.36 -8.90 1.46
CA PHE A 767 -8.61 -8.56 0.82
C PHE A 767 -9.38 -9.81 0.39
N PRO A 768 -10.73 -9.82 0.51
CA PRO A 768 -11.52 -10.84 -0.12
C PRO A 768 -11.37 -10.74 -1.64
N TRP A 769 -11.06 -11.86 -2.28
CA TRP A 769 -10.94 -11.91 -3.73
C TRP A 769 -12.31 -11.75 -4.39
N GLN A 770 -12.37 -10.89 -5.39
CA GLN A 770 -13.53 -10.71 -6.26
C GLN A 770 -13.07 -10.81 -7.71
N PRO A 771 -13.70 -11.71 -8.53
CA PRO A 771 -13.33 -11.82 -9.94
C PRO A 771 -13.73 -10.56 -10.68
N ASN A 772 -12.79 -10.00 -11.44
CA ASN A 772 -13.01 -8.78 -12.20
C ASN A 772 -13.40 -9.11 -13.64
N LEU A 773 -14.71 -9.11 -13.95
CA LEU A 773 -15.24 -9.44 -15.29
C LEU A 773 -14.72 -8.49 -16.39
N TRP A 774 -14.43 -7.23 -16.05
CA TRP A 774 -13.82 -6.28 -16.98
C TRP A 774 -12.43 -6.71 -17.45
N LEU A 775 -11.67 -7.39 -16.60
CA LEU A 775 -10.35 -7.92 -16.97
C LEU A 775 -10.48 -8.97 -18.06
N TRP A 776 -11.45 -9.86 -17.94
CA TRP A 776 -11.64 -11.00 -18.86
C TRP A 776 -12.09 -10.58 -20.26
N GLY A 777 -12.96 -9.58 -20.36
CA GLY A 777 -13.46 -9.06 -21.64
C GLY A 777 -12.71 -7.85 -22.15
N GLY A 778 -12.44 -6.90 -21.30
CA GLY A 778 -11.86 -5.60 -21.69
C GLY A 778 -10.39 -5.69 -22.08
N LEU A 779 -9.55 -6.38 -21.31
CA LEU A 779 -8.12 -6.44 -21.60
C LEU A 779 -7.77 -7.09 -22.95
N PRO A 780 -8.36 -8.24 -23.33
CA PRO A 780 -8.13 -8.80 -24.66
C PRO A 780 -8.53 -7.89 -25.81
N VAL A 781 -9.66 -7.18 -25.66
CA VAL A 781 -10.15 -6.24 -26.69
C VAL A 781 -9.23 -5.02 -26.79
N VAL A 782 -8.85 -4.42 -25.66
CA VAL A 782 -7.94 -3.27 -25.62
C VAL A 782 -6.57 -3.65 -26.20
N ALA A 783 -6.03 -4.82 -25.83
CA ALA A 783 -4.76 -5.31 -26.35
C ALA A 783 -4.82 -5.51 -27.88
N ALA A 784 -5.90 -6.12 -28.38
CA ALA A 784 -6.12 -6.33 -29.81
C ALA A 784 -6.21 -4.99 -30.55
N LEU A 785 -6.96 -4.00 -30.03
CA LEU A 785 -7.12 -2.68 -30.64
C LEU A 785 -5.80 -1.90 -30.63
N LEU A 786 -5.12 -1.82 -29.49
CA LEU A 786 -3.86 -1.07 -29.38
C LEU A 786 -2.79 -1.61 -30.31
N LEU A 787 -2.60 -2.95 -30.33
CA LEU A 787 -1.59 -3.57 -31.20
C LEU A 787 -1.95 -3.44 -32.67
N SER A 788 -3.22 -3.62 -33.03
CA SER A 788 -3.65 -3.54 -34.45
C SER A 788 -3.60 -2.11 -35.00
N LEU A 789 -4.03 -1.11 -34.22
CA LEU A 789 -3.98 0.30 -34.64
C LEU A 789 -2.53 0.76 -34.82
N TYR A 790 -1.69 0.55 -33.82
CA TYR A 790 -0.29 1.00 -33.89
C TYR A 790 0.53 0.19 -34.91
N GLY A 791 0.34 -1.13 -34.95
CA GLY A 791 1.02 -2.00 -35.92
C GLY A 791 0.65 -1.67 -37.35
N SER A 792 -0.64 -1.41 -37.63
CA SER A 792 -1.09 -0.99 -38.97
C SER A 792 -0.58 0.40 -39.35
N TRP A 793 -0.58 1.37 -38.41
CA TRP A 793 -0.05 2.72 -38.59
C TRP A 793 1.45 2.69 -38.94
N LEU A 794 2.24 1.93 -38.17
CA LEU A 794 3.67 1.80 -38.39
C LEU A 794 3.96 1.08 -39.73
N GLY A 795 3.20 0.06 -40.08
CA GLY A 795 3.29 -0.65 -41.35
C GLY A 795 3.06 0.27 -42.54
N LEU A 796 2.05 1.15 -42.44
CA LEU A 796 1.76 2.15 -43.49
C LEU A 796 2.88 3.18 -43.66
N ARG A 797 3.44 3.64 -42.53
CA ARG A 797 4.57 4.58 -42.58
C ARG A 797 5.79 3.97 -43.29
N LEU A 798 6.03 2.69 -43.08
CA LEU A 798 7.11 1.95 -43.73
C LEU A 798 6.84 1.72 -45.24
N LEU A 799 5.58 1.56 -45.65
CA LEU A 799 5.18 1.36 -47.02
C LEU A 799 5.12 2.69 -47.84
N ARG A 800 4.86 3.84 -47.18
CA ARG A 800 4.80 5.18 -47.83
C ARG A 800 6.17 5.84 -47.98
N GLY A 801 7.20 5.42 -47.27
CA GLY A 801 8.54 6.01 -47.36
C GLY A 801 9.15 5.81 -48.75
N LYS A 802 9.38 6.91 -49.49
CA LYS A 802 10.11 6.97 -50.81
C LYS A 802 11.52 6.36 -50.74
N ALA A 803 11.97 5.88 -49.59
CA ALA A 803 13.26 5.24 -49.35
C ALA A 803 13.37 3.81 -49.89
N LEU A 804 12.31 3.22 -50.44
CA LEU A 804 12.32 1.89 -51.02
C LEU A 804 13.06 1.84 -52.35
N PHE A 805 13.11 2.93 -53.09
CA PHE A 805 13.74 2.99 -54.41
C PHE A 805 15.14 3.59 -54.45
N ARG A 806 15.57 4.36 -53.45
CA ARG A 806 16.87 5.03 -53.44
C ARG A 806 18.08 4.20 -53.03
N ARG A 807 17.89 2.96 -52.50
CA ARG A 807 19.00 2.08 -52.06
C ARG A 807 19.32 0.94 -53.03
N TYR A 808 18.61 0.80 -54.11
CA TYR A 808 18.96 -0.14 -55.19
C TYR A 808 19.74 0.48 -56.37
N HIS A 809 19.97 1.81 -56.33
CA HIS A 809 20.76 2.55 -57.32
C HIS A 809 21.90 3.38 -56.71
N ALA A 810 22.40 2.99 -55.49
CA ALA A 810 23.62 3.56 -54.94
C ALA A 810 24.51 2.45 -54.39
#